data_821430a5d8b097a319dd979309d267f3
#
_entry.id   821430a5d8b097a319dd979309d267f3
#
_cell.length_a   1.000
_cell.length_b   1.000
_cell.length_c   1.000
_cell.angle_alpha   90.00
_cell.angle_beta   90.00
_cell.angle_gamma   90.00
#
_symmetry.space_group_name_H-M   'P 1'
#
loop_
_entity.id
_entity.type
_entity.pdbx_description
1 polymer ?
#
loop_
_entity_poly.entity_id
_entity_poly.type
_entity_poly.pdbx_seq_one_letter_code
_entity_poly.pdbx_strand_id
1 'polypeptide(L)'
;MSTFDPLVDQLPSRYVVGIDLGTTNSAVTYIDTQASPWKIRVLDVPQLVAPGEVESRDTLPSFHFQPVATSAGESSQAQSPNSSLQLPWDKKPPKYCVGVYARDETGKTSGRGIASAKSWLCHAAVDRTADLLPWQGANDVQRLSPVEVSSRYLKHIRQAWDSKFKSEPLADQDVVITLPASFDEVARELTVEAAAKAGLKRVVLIEEPLAAFYAWVYKHSTDWESRVSIGQKILVCDIGGGTTDFTLIRVRKSVESDTQTNANKPDDSPDKIQFHRVAVGNHLILGGDNLDLAIAKHLEQKLTDGKNLQPHQWDVLVGASRNVKEQLLSSDATDQDTTMTVSLPGRSAKLLGGSLKTEVTASEIHQLILDGFLPEVPIDSKPLHHASGFQELGLPYASDPAITKYLAEFLTAHSNETDQPTGSNATATKTYDAESTRPDLILFNGGFFASPVLRSATIKRISDWFKTESEPEWAPVLLDNDRLDLAVARGAAYYGMVRRDEGVRIAASLARSYYIDIGDQQAICLVPGNAEAGQTLELDRVFQLTISQPVEFSLYVSSTRLSDAAGAIVNIDAEQMRPLPPIRTALKAKSRNEKRDVPVKLRVGLTEIGTIELSCHQVDDPRSWKLQFDVRSATQTDVTSHEGTGETEGFIDEETWQACEAAIANVFDADANEKPKTIVNAITTAVELPKQEWPCLLYTSPSPRDGLLSRMPSSA
;
A
#
# COMPACT_ATOMS: atom_id res chain seq x y z
N MET A 1 20.69 -20.17 -13.74
CA MET A 1 19.81 -20.95 -12.89
C MET A 1 18.50 -20.20 -12.85
N SER A 2 17.43 -20.85 -13.25
CA SER A 2 16.06 -20.29 -13.36
C SER A 2 15.67 -19.55 -12.09
N THR A 3 15.19 -18.33 -12.24
CA THR A 3 14.57 -17.54 -11.18
C THR A 3 13.39 -18.34 -10.63
N PHE A 4 13.41 -18.62 -9.34
CA PHE A 4 12.35 -19.33 -8.64
C PHE A 4 11.09 -18.43 -8.63
N ASP A 5 10.23 -18.59 -9.62
CA ASP A 5 8.86 -18.09 -9.54
C ASP A 5 8.03 -19.15 -8.80
N PRO A 6 7.55 -18.87 -7.57
CA PRO A 6 6.79 -19.85 -6.79
C PRO A 6 5.50 -20.30 -7.49
N LEU A 7 5.07 -19.64 -8.56
CA LEU A 7 3.88 -20.01 -9.32
C LEU A 7 4.18 -20.76 -10.62
N VAL A 8 5.36 -20.56 -11.22
CA VAL A 8 5.75 -21.25 -12.48
C VAL A 8 6.10 -22.72 -12.26
N ASP A 9 6.66 -23.06 -11.08
CA ASP A 9 7.05 -24.43 -10.75
C ASP A 9 5.91 -25.29 -10.14
N GLN A 10 4.70 -24.73 -9.95
CA GLN A 10 3.53 -25.43 -9.43
C GLN A 10 2.49 -25.62 -10.53
N LEU A 11 1.77 -26.76 -10.50
CA LEU A 11 0.63 -26.98 -11.38
C LEU A 11 -0.37 -25.83 -11.25
N PRO A 12 -0.94 -25.32 -12.38
CA PRO A 12 -1.93 -24.25 -12.35
C PRO A 12 -3.11 -24.64 -11.46
N SER A 13 -3.54 -23.73 -10.62
CA SER A 13 -4.72 -23.93 -9.77
C SER A 13 -5.99 -23.88 -10.61
N ARG A 14 -7.08 -24.47 -10.08
CA ARG A 14 -8.39 -24.42 -10.74
C ARG A 14 -8.96 -23.01 -10.81
N TYR A 15 -8.78 -22.22 -9.76
CA TYR A 15 -9.28 -20.87 -9.70
C TYR A 15 -8.13 -19.85 -9.72
N VAL A 16 -8.38 -18.76 -10.42
CA VAL A 16 -7.63 -17.51 -10.30
C VAL A 16 -8.49 -16.54 -9.50
N VAL A 17 -7.96 -16.00 -8.41
CA VAL A 17 -8.72 -15.18 -7.47
C VAL A 17 -8.08 -13.79 -7.38
N GLY A 18 -8.86 -12.75 -7.64
CA GLY A 18 -8.46 -11.34 -7.45
C GLY A 18 -9.04 -10.83 -6.14
N ILE A 19 -8.19 -10.28 -5.29
CA ILE A 19 -8.57 -9.67 -4.02
C ILE A 19 -8.15 -8.20 -4.04
N ASP A 20 -9.11 -7.32 -3.98
CA ASP A 20 -8.88 -5.92 -3.63
C ASP A 20 -8.90 -5.79 -2.11
N LEU A 21 -7.72 -5.58 -1.50
CA LEU A 21 -7.59 -5.30 -0.08
C LEU A 21 -7.64 -3.78 0.13
N GLY A 22 -8.83 -3.20 0.04
CA GLY A 22 -9.02 -1.75 0.10
C GLY A 22 -8.96 -1.17 1.51
N THR A 23 -8.70 0.13 1.62
CA THR A 23 -8.66 0.87 2.89
C THR A 23 -10.03 0.87 3.59
N THR A 24 -11.11 1.06 2.81
CA THR A 24 -12.48 1.16 3.33
C THR A 24 -13.24 -0.13 3.12
N ASN A 25 -13.14 -0.75 1.95
CA ASN A 25 -13.81 -2.00 1.59
C ASN A 25 -12.83 -2.91 0.87
N SER A 26 -12.96 -4.21 1.11
CA SER A 26 -12.27 -5.26 0.36
C SER A 26 -13.28 -6.00 -0.52
N ALA A 27 -12.85 -6.41 -1.71
CA ALA A 27 -13.68 -7.13 -2.67
C ALA A 27 -12.93 -8.36 -3.21
N VAL A 28 -13.70 -9.41 -3.57
CA VAL A 28 -13.12 -10.65 -4.08
C VAL A 28 -13.82 -11.06 -5.36
N THR A 29 -13.03 -11.34 -6.37
CA THR A 29 -13.52 -11.90 -7.64
C THR A 29 -12.73 -13.15 -8.00
N TYR A 30 -13.25 -13.97 -8.86
CA TYR A 30 -12.60 -15.21 -9.26
C TYR A 30 -12.99 -15.67 -10.66
N ILE A 31 -12.12 -16.48 -11.24
CA ILE A 31 -12.30 -17.15 -12.52
C ILE A 31 -12.17 -18.65 -12.30
N ASP A 32 -13.12 -19.45 -12.76
CA ASP A 32 -12.98 -20.90 -12.91
C ASP A 32 -12.32 -21.17 -14.26
N THR A 33 -11.07 -21.58 -14.24
CA THR A 33 -10.26 -21.80 -15.46
C THR A 33 -10.67 -23.01 -16.25
N GLN A 34 -11.52 -23.88 -15.67
CA GLN A 34 -12.14 -25.01 -16.41
C GLN A 34 -13.35 -24.57 -17.23
N ALA A 35 -13.87 -23.35 -17.03
CA ALA A 35 -14.97 -22.82 -17.81
C ALA A 35 -14.47 -22.23 -19.15
N SER A 36 -15.15 -22.55 -20.25
CA SER A 36 -14.86 -21.98 -21.58
C SER A 36 -16.14 -21.44 -22.20
N PRO A 37 -16.24 -20.12 -22.50
CA PRO A 37 -15.30 -19.08 -22.12
C PRO A 37 -15.28 -18.82 -20.61
N TRP A 38 -14.11 -18.49 -20.09
CA TRP A 38 -14.02 -18.10 -18.68
C TRP A 38 -14.65 -16.71 -18.45
N LYS A 39 -15.15 -16.50 -17.23
CA LYS A 39 -15.78 -15.24 -16.82
C LYS A 39 -15.36 -14.88 -15.41
N ILE A 40 -15.19 -13.58 -15.17
CA ILE A 40 -14.97 -13.05 -13.83
C ILE A 40 -16.29 -13.06 -13.05
N ARG A 41 -16.26 -13.66 -11.88
CA ARG A 41 -17.40 -13.75 -10.94
C ARG A 41 -17.05 -13.06 -9.65
N VAL A 42 -18.03 -12.47 -8.98
CA VAL A 42 -17.86 -11.88 -7.63
C VAL A 42 -18.11 -12.97 -6.58
N LEU A 43 -17.31 -12.96 -5.53
CA LEU A 43 -17.56 -13.76 -4.34
C LEU A 43 -18.37 -12.91 -3.35
N ASP A 44 -19.61 -13.27 -3.11
CA ASP A 44 -20.35 -12.69 -2.01
C ASP A 44 -19.78 -13.22 -0.68
N VAL A 45 -19.32 -12.31 0.18
CA VAL A 45 -18.65 -12.63 1.43
C VAL A 45 -19.65 -12.61 2.57
N PRO A 46 -19.94 -13.76 3.21
CA PRO A 46 -20.78 -13.81 4.40
C PRO A 46 -20.13 -13.04 5.56
N GLN A 47 -20.87 -12.15 6.17
CA GLN A 47 -20.42 -11.29 7.25
C GLN A 47 -21.55 -10.91 8.19
N LEU A 48 -21.21 -10.53 9.42
CA LEU A 48 -22.19 -10.04 10.37
C LEU A 48 -22.70 -8.65 9.96
N VAL A 49 -24.02 -8.46 9.99
CA VAL A 49 -24.69 -7.17 9.81
C VAL A 49 -25.32 -6.69 11.12
N ALA A 50 -25.68 -7.63 12.01
CA ALA A 50 -26.11 -7.38 13.38
C ALA A 50 -25.70 -8.58 14.26
N PRO A 51 -25.82 -8.49 15.60
CA PRO A 51 -25.49 -9.60 16.50
C PRO A 51 -26.31 -10.86 16.14
N GLY A 52 -25.61 -11.92 15.68
CA GLY A 52 -26.23 -13.19 15.26
C GLY A 52 -26.89 -13.17 13.88
N GLU A 53 -26.84 -12.09 13.15
CA GLU A 53 -27.38 -11.95 11.79
C GLU A 53 -26.26 -11.87 10.77
N VAL A 54 -26.27 -12.83 9.82
CA VAL A 54 -25.24 -12.97 8.78
C VAL A 54 -25.87 -12.74 7.41
N GLU A 55 -25.27 -11.82 6.65
CA GLU A 55 -25.61 -11.60 5.23
C GLU A 55 -24.37 -11.82 4.37
N SER A 56 -24.59 -12.20 3.10
CA SER A 56 -23.54 -12.25 2.09
C SER A 56 -23.59 -10.99 1.24
N ARG A 57 -22.46 -10.29 1.14
CA ARG A 57 -22.34 -9.06 0.35
C ARG A 57 -21.15 -9.13 -0.59
N ASP A 58 -21.20 -8.40 -1.69
CA ASP A 58 -20.17 -8.36 -2.73
C ASP A 58 -18.90 -7.59 -2.28
N THR A 59 -18.97 -6.84 -1.17
CA THR A 59 -17.83 -6.20 -0.52
C THR A 59 -17.80 -6.50 0.97
N LEU A 60 -16.60 -6.49 1.56
CA LEU A 60 -16.35 -6.62 2.99
C LEU A 60 -15.75 -5.29 3.49
N PRO A 61 -16.46 -4.50 4.30
CA PRO A 61 -15.85 -3.33 4.94
C PRO A 61 -14.57 -3.70 5.70
N SER A 62 -13.49 -2.98 5.43
CA SER A 62 -12.17 -3.19 6.03
C SER A 62 -12.13 -2.58 7.44
N PHE A 63 -13.01 -3.08 8.30
CA PHE A 63 -13.16 -2.68 9.70
C PHE A 63 -13.01 -3.89 10.60
N HIS A 64 -12.35 -3.68 11.73
CA HIS A 64 -12.16 -4.68 12.77
C HIS A 64 -12.67 -4.11 14.10
N PHE A 65 -13.45 -4.89 14.85
CA PHE A 65 -14.02 -4.47 16.13
C PHE A 65 -13.83 -5.54 17.21
N GLN A 66 -13.47 -5.10 18.43
CA GLN A 66 -13.35 -5.95 19.60
C GLN A 66 -14.43 -5.54 20.63
N PRO A 67 -15.43 -6.40 20.89
CA PRO A 67 -16.45 -6.13 21.89
C PRO A 67 -15.86 -6.06 23.29
N VAL A 68 -16.62 -5.51 24.23
CA VAL A 68 -16.25 -5.51 25.67
C VAL A 68 -16.17 -6.95 26.16
N ALA A 69 -15.05 -7.31 26.78
CA ALA A 69 -14.94 -8.57 27.47
C ALA A 69 -15.88 -8.55 28.70
N THR A 70 -16.97 -9.29 28.64
CA THR A 70 -17.81 -9.48 29.83
C THR A 70 -17.06 -10.35 30.81
N SER A 71 -16.79 -9.81 32.02
CA SER A 71 -16.26 -10.56 33.15
C SER A 71 -17.18 -11.77 33.41
N ALA A 72 -16.58 -12.96 33.44
CA ALA A 72 -17.25 -14.21 33.77
C ALA A 72 -17.67 -14.18 35.25
N GLY A 73 -18.84 -13.65 35.54
CA GLY A 73 -19.34 -13.57 36.87
C GLY A 73 -20.71 -12.91 36.95
N GLU A 74 -21.73 -13.54 36.30
CA GLU A 74 -23.11 -13.49 36.76
C GLU A 74 -23.99 -14.33 35.84
N SER A 75 -24.53 -15.43 36.42
CA SER A 75 -25.53 -16.36 35.88
C SER A 75 -25.04 -17.46 34.91
N SER A 76 -25.07 -18.67 35.45
CA SER A 76 -24.76 -19.97 34.84
C SER A 76 -25.71 -20.48 33.75
N GLN A 77 -26.44 -19.60 33.04
CA GLN A 77 -27.34 -19.96 31.90
C GLN A 77 -27.35 -18.95 30.76
N ALA A 78 -26.56 -17.88 30.77
CA ALA A 78 -26.46 -16.97 29.65
C ALA A 78 -25.46 -17.54 28.62
N GLN A 79 -25.89 -17.61 27.35
CA GLN A 79 -24.99 -17.86 26.21
C GLN A 79 -23.81 -16.91 26.30
N SER A 80 -22.59 -17.40 26.02
CA SER A 80 -21.40 -16.57 25.99
C SER A 80 -21.69 -15.32 25.16
N PRO A 81 -21.43 -14.09 25.65
CA PRO A 81 -21.79 -12.85 24.96
C PRO A 81 -21.19 -12.73 23.55
N ASN A 82 -20.13 -13.49 23.29
CA ASN A 82 -19.52 -13.56 21.95
C ASN A 82 -20.20 -14.62 21.04
N SER A 83 -21.19 -15.37 21.51
CA SER A 83 -21.91 -16.33 20.63
C SER A 83 -22.67 -15.66 19.49
N SER A 84 -23.07 -14.39 19.68
CA SER A 84 -23.71 -13.56 18.65
C SER A 84 -22.74 -13.06 17.55
N LEU A 85 -21.45 -13.27 17.72
CA LEU A 85 -20.43 -12.91 16.71
C LEU A 85 -20.01 -14.10 15.83
N GLN A 86 -20.57 -15.30 16.06
CA GLN A 86 -20.21 -16.49 15.29
C GLN A 86 -20.69 -16.45 13.84
N LEU A 87 -19.76 -16.77 12.95
CA LEU A 87 -20.01 -16.98 11.54
C LEU A 87 -20.20 -18.51 11.26
N PRO A 88 -20.77 -18.90 10.10
CA PRO A 88 -21.07 -20.30 9.80
C PRO A 88 -19.89 -21.28 9.90
N TRP A 89 -18.67 -20.82 9.80
CA TRP A 89 -17.44 -21.62 9.90
C TRP A 89 -16.81 -21.64 11.30
N ASP A 90 -17.29 -20.81 12.24
CA ASP A 90 -16.69 -20.69 13.56
C ASP A 90 -17.12 -21.83 14.48
N LYS A 91 -16.15 -22.58 14.97
CA LYS A 91 -16.36 -23.66 15.97
C LYS A 91 -16.48 -23.13 17.40
N LYS A 92 -15.99 -21.92 17.66
CA LYS A 92 -16.00 -21.25 18.96
C LYS A 92 -16.31 -19.77 18.77
N PRO A 93 -16.95 -19.12 19.75
CA PRO A 93 -17.20 -17.69 19.71
C PRO A 93 -15.91 -16.90 19.47
N PRO A 94 -15.83 -16.05 18.42
CA PRO A 94 -14.65 -15.25 18.15
C PRO A 94 -14.53 -14.09 19.16
N LYS A 95 -13.32 -13.55 19.32
CA LYS A 95 -13.04 -12.40 20.18
C LYS A 95 -13.18 -11.06 19.48
N TYR A 96 -13.42 -11.08 18.17
CA TYR A 96 -13.53 -9.91 17.31
C TYR A 96 -14.43 -10.22 16.12
N CYS A 97 -14.86 -9.21 15.43
CA CYS A 97 -15.52 -9.33 14.13
C CYS A 97 -14.90 -8.36 13.11
N VAL A 98 -15.14 -8.62 11.83
CA VAL A 98 -14.78 -7.77 10.71
C VAL A 98 -16.00 -7.55 9.80
N GLY A 99 -15.98 -6.51 8.96
CA GLY A 99 -17.05 -6.22 8.01
C GLY A 99 -18.07 -5.21 8.53
N VAL A 100 -19.33 -5.34 8.08
CA VAL A 100 -20.42 -4.35 8.31
C VAL A 100 -20.67 -4.11 9.80
N TYR A 101 -20.88 -5.15 10.57
CA TYR A 101 -21.13 -4.99 12.00
C TYR A 101 -19.94 -4.32 12.73
N ALA A 102 -18.70 -4.68 12.35
CA ALA A 102 -17.50 -4.04 12.90
C ALA A 102 -17.46 -2.54 12.56
N ARG A 103 -17.79 -2.16 11.32
CA ARG A 103 -17.87 -0.77 10.90
C ARG A 103 -18.90 0.01 11.72
N ASP A 104 -20.10 -0.53 11.85
CA ASP A 104 -21.21 0.12 12.52
C ASP A 104 -21.00 0.27 14.03
N GLU A 105 -20.33 -0.69 14.68
CA GLU A 105 -19.96 -0.62 16.09
C GLU A 105 -18.76 0.28 16.35
N THR A 106 -17.81 0.38 15.41
CA THR A 106 -16.68 1.32 15.49
C THR A 106 -17.18 2.76 15.57
N GLY A 107 -18.24 3.11 14.82
CA GLY A 107 -18.87 4.43 14.89
C GLY A 107 -19.66 4.70 16.18
N LYS A 108 -19.98 3.67 16.99
CA LYS A 108 -20.76 3.81 18.24
C LYS A 108 -19.92 3.70 19.50
N THR A 109 -18.81 2.95 19.44
CA THR A 109 -17.99 2.59 20.61
C THR A 109 -16.54 2.98 20.39
N SER A 110 -16.15 4.12 20.94
CA SER A 110 -14.80 4.68 20.80
C SER A 110 -13.72 3.75 21.35
N GLY A 111 -12.55 3.72 20.68
CA GLY A 111 -11.35 3.02 21.13
C GLY A 111 -11.38 1.49 21.01
N ARG A 112 -12.38 0.89 20.32
CA ARG A 112 -12.50 -0.56 20.13
C ARG A 112 -12.46 -1.02 18.69
N GLY A 113 -12.66 -0.09 17.77
CA GLY A 113 -12.63 -0.35 16.35
C GLY A 113 -11.31 0.03 15.72
N ILE A 114 -10.97 -0.64 14.61
CA ILE A 114 -9.84 -0.32 13.75
C ILE A 114 -10.38 -0.11 12.34
N ALA A 115 -10.11 1.05 11.79
CA ALA A 115 -10.33 1.41 10.39
C ALA A 115 -8.99 1.71 9.72
N SER A 116 -8.97 1.79 8.39
CA SER A 116 -7.84 2.28 7.58
C SER A 116 -6.50 1.56 7.86
N ALA A 117 -6.53 0.28 8.27
CA ALA A 117 -5.32 -0.49 8.58
C ALA A 117 -4.31 -0.51 7.43
N LYS A 118 -4.79 -0.48 6.17
CA LYS A 118 -3.96 -0.41 4.97
C LYS A 118 -3.11 0.87 4.92
N SER A 119 -3.68 2.02 5.31
CA SER A 119 -2.94 3.29 5.39
C SER A 119 -1.82 3.25 6.43
N TRP A 120 -2.01 2.47 7.51
CA TRP A 120 -0.96 2.26 8.51
C TRP A 120 0.21 1.41 8.02
N LEU A 121 0.02 0.54 7.01
CA LEU A 121 1.12 -0.19 6.36
C LEU A 121 2.10 0.75 5.64
N CYS A 122 1.68 1.96 5.29
CA CYS A 122 2.49 2.98 4.59
C CYS A 122 3.07 4.04 5.52
N HIS A 123 2.73 4.00 6.82
CA HIS A 123 3.13 5.05 7.75
C HIS A 123 4.62 4.96 8.11
N ALA A 124 5.48 5.71 7.41
CA ALA A 124 6.92 5.64 7.55
C ALA A 124 7.45 6.10 8.93
N ALA A 125 6.67 6.90 9.67
CA ALA A 125 7.10 7.45 10.97
C ALA A 125 6.75 6.55 12.18
N VAL A 126 6.24 5.32 11.97
CA VAL A 126 5.90 4.37 13.05
C VAL A 126 6.44 2.98 12.73
N ASP A 127 6.61 2.17 13.78
CA ASP A 127 6.86 0.73 13.57
C ASP A 127 5.59 0.05 13.05
N ARG A 128 5.59 -0.24 11.74
CA ARG A 128 4.47 -0.85 11.04
C ARG A 128 4.18 -2.30 11.48
N THR A 129 5.12 -2.91 12.22
CA THR A 129 4.99 -4.26 12.77
C THR A 129 4.56 -4.26 14.24
N ALA A 130 4.66 -3.12 14.91
CA ALA A 130 4.29 -2.99 16.31
C ALA A 130 2.76 -3.00 16.52
N ASP A 131 2.35 -3.41 17.72
CA ASP A 131 0.94 -3.48 18.14
C ASP A 131 0.37 -2.08 18.45
N LEU A 132 0.07 -1.29 17.40
CA LEU A 132 -0.34 0.11 17.49
C LEU A 132 -1.86 0.31 17.53
N LEU A 133 -2.63 -0.60 16.91
CA LEU A 133 -4.04 -0.43 16.62
C LEU A 133 -4.96 -1.17 17.59
N PRO A 134 -6.11 -0.59 18.00
CA PRO A 134 -6.60 0.73 17.62
C PRO A 134 -5.72 1.84 18.20
N TRP A 135 -5.48 2.89 17.41
CA TRP A 135 -4.76 4.08 17.87
C TRP A 135 -5.55 4.75 18.99
N GLN A 136 -4.89 5.02 20.13
CA GLN A 136 -5.55 5.51 21.35
C GLN A 136 -6.70 4.60 21.86
N GLY A 137 -6.63 3.28 21.61
CA GLY A 137 -7.67 2.33 22.00
C GLY A 137 -7.86 2.22 23.51
N ALA A 138 -9.02 1.68 23.91
CA ALA A 138 -9.38 1.43 25.31
C ALA A 138 -8.35 0.49 25.98
N ASN A 139 -8.18 0.62 27.30
CA ASN A 139 -7.16 -0.13 28.06
C ASN A 139 -7.36 -1.66 28.07
N ASP A 140 -8.60 -2.13 27.88
CA ASP A 140 -8.98 -3.54 27.86
C ASP A 140 -9.00 -4.16 26.44
N VAL A 141 -8.60 -3.39 25.42
CA VAL A 141 -8.53 -3.84 24.02
C VAL A 141 -7.15 -4.38 23.70
N GLN A 142 -7.09 -5.54 23.05
CA GLN A 142 -5.84 -6.06 22.52
C GLN A 142 -5.33 -5.16 21.40
N ARG A 143 -4.11 -4.65 21.54
CA ARG A 143 -3.43 -3.94 20.46
C ARG A 143 -3.00 -4.92 19.38
N LEU A 144 -2.99 -4.48 18.14
CA LEU A 144 -2.64 -5.26 16.96
C LEU A 144 -1.75 -4.45 16.04
N SER A 145 -0.87 -5.12 15.32
CA SER A 145 -0.14 -4.46 14.23
C SER A 145 -1.02 -4.27 13.00
N PRO A 146 -0.72 -3.31 12.11
CA PRO A 146 -1.39 -3.16 10.81
C PRO A 146 -1.37 -4.44 9.98
N VAL A 147 -0.28 -5.20 10.04
CA VAL A 147 -0.12 -6.51 9.39
C VAL A 147 -1.10 -7.53 9.92
N GLU A 148 -1.23 -7.63 11.26
CA GLU A 148 -2.18 -8.56 11.89
C GLU A 148 -3.63 -8.21 11.52
N VAL A 149 -3.99 -6.93 11.50
CA VAL A 149 -5.35 -6.49 11.13
C VAL A 149 -5.63 -6.85 9.67
N SER A 150 -4.72 -6.54 8.76
CA SER A 150 -4.83 -6.90 7.32
C SER A 150 -4.93 -8.42 7.14
N SER A 151 -4.15 -9.18 7.90
CA SER A 151 -4.23 -10.65 7.93
C SER A 151 -5.62 -11.15 8.37
N ARG A 152 -6.28 -10.48 9.32
CA ARG A 152 -7.63 -10.85 9.78
C ARG A 152 -8.69 -10.61 8.71
N TYR A 153 -8.58 -9.57 7.88
CA TYR A 153 -9.45 -9.38 6.72
C TYR A 153 -9.25 -10.49 5.69
N LEU A 154 -8.01 -10.78 5.32
CA LEU A 154 -7.68 -11.86 4.39
C LEU A 154 -8.08 -13.24 4.92
N LYS A 155 -7.94 -13.48 6.21
CA LYS A 155 -8.38 -14.71 6.87
C LYS A 155 -9.90 -14.88 6.79
N HIS A 156 -10.67 -13.82 7.00
CA HIS A 156 -12.12 -13.84 6.86
C HIS A 156 -12.51 -14.20 5.41
N ILE A 157 -11.88 -13.57 4.42
CA ILE A 157 -12.08 -13.87 2.99
C ILE A 157 -11.76 -15.34 2.70
N ARG A 158 -10.64 -15.84 3.20
CA ARG A 158 -10.26 -17.25 3.04
C ARG A 158 -11.31 -18.19 3.63
N GLN A 159 -11.76 -17.92 4.85
CA GLN A 159 -12.78 -18.75 5.50
C GLN A 159 -14.13 -18.72 4.76
N ALA A 160 -14.53 -17.56 4.23
CA ALA A 160 -15.70 -17.42 3.38
C ALA A 160 -15.57 -18.27 2.10
N TRP A 161 -14.41 -18.21 1.44
CA TRP A 161 -14.09 -19.03 0.27
C TRP A 161 -14.14 -20.52 0.60
N ASP A 162 -13.38 -20.95 1.62
CA ASP A 162 -13.27 -22.36 2.01
C ASP A 162 -14.64 -22.94 2.43
N SER A 163 -15.54 -22.12 2.98
CA SER A 163 -16.92 -22.50 3.28
C SER A 163 -17.74 -22.79 2.03
N LYS A 164 -17.54 -22.02 0.95
CA LYS A 164 -18.23 -22.13 -0.34
C LYS A 164 -17.62 -23.22 -1.22
N PHE A 165 -16.29 -23.29 -1.30
CA PHE A 165 -15.53 -24.18 -2.17
C PHE A 165 -14.73 -25.22 -1.37
N LYS A 166 -15.43 -26.13 -0.71
CA LYS A 166 -14.84 -27.08 0.28
C LYS A 166 -13.72 -27.97 -0.26
N SER A 167 -13.77 -28.33 -1.57
CA SER A 167 -12.75 -29.17 -2.23
C SER A 167 -11.59 -28.37 -2.81
N GLU A 168 -11.68 -27.05 -2.85
CA GLU A 168 -10.74 -26.16 -3.53
C GLU A 168 -10.38 -24.99 -2.60
N PRO A 169 -9.62 -25.25 -1.52
CA PRO A 169 -9.30 -24.22 -0.55
C PRO A 169 -8.53 -23.04 -1.16
N LEU A 170 -8.79 -21.83 -0.66
CA LEU A 170 -8.17 -20.61 -1.19
C LEU A 170 -6.64 -20.63 -1.10
N ALA A 171 -6.11 -21.32 -0.10
CA ALA A 171 -4.65 -21.45 0.09
C ALA A 171 -3.93 -22.15 -1.07
N ASP A 172 -4.65 -22.92 -1.87
CA ASP A 172 -4.12 -23.70 -3.00
C ASP A 172 -4.44 -23.03 -4.36
N GLN A 173 -5.15 -21.90 -4.35
CA GLN A 173 -5.49 -21.15 -5.57
C GLN A 173 -4.46 -20.07 -5.87
N ASP A 174 -4.39 -19.65 -7.14
CA ASP A 174 -3.57 -18.49 -7.53
C ASP A 174 -4.30 -17.22 -7.13
N VAL A 175 -3.74 -16.48 -6.18
CA VAL A 175 -4.33 -15.27 -5.60
C VAL A 175 -3.56 -14.05 -6.05
N VAL A 176 -4.25 -13.07 -6.62
CA VAL A 176 -3.71 -11.76 -6.96
C VAL A 176 -4.29 -10.74 -5.98
N ILE A 177 -3.42 -10.10 -5.18
CA ILE A 177 -3.81 -9.05 -4.23
C ILE A 177 -3.39 -7.69 -4.77
N THR A 178 -4.27 -6.70 -4.64
CA THR A 178 -4.01 -5.35 -5.11
C THR A 178 -3.40 -4.46 -4.03
N LEU A 179 -2.62 -3.49 -4.45
CA LEU A 179 -2.03 -2.48 -3.59
C LEU A 179 -1.89 -1.15 -4.35
N PRO A 180 -1.83 -0.01 -3.64
CA PRO A 180 -1.57 1.28 -4.27
C PRO A 180 -0.25 1.27 -5.05
N ALA A 181 -0.23 1.95 -6.20
CA ALA A 181 0.99 2.06 -7.01
C ALA A 181 2.13 2.76 -6.25
N SER A 182 1.76 3.60 -5.31
CA SER A 182 2.64 4.40 -4.47
C SER A 182 3.22 3.67 -3.25
N PHE A 183 2.79 2.41 -2.95
CA PHE A 183 3.35 1.64 -1.83
C PHE A 183 4.87 1.50 -1.97
N ASP A 184 5.57 1.77 -0.85
CA ASP A 184 6.99 1.48 -0.73
C ASP A 184 7.25 -0.04 -0.62
N GLU A 185 8.51 -0.43 -0.73
CA GLU A 185 8.90 -1.84 -0.72
C GLU A 185 8.50 -2.54 0.59
N VAL A 186 8.59 -1.82 1.71
CA VAL A 186 8.21 -2.34 3.04
C VAL A 186 6.71 -2.62 3.09
N ALA A 187 5.87 -1.70 2.63
CA ALA A 187 4.42 -1.92 2.60
C ALA A 187 4.02 -3.10 1.69
N ARG A 188 4.75 -3.31 0.58
CA ARG A 188 4.58 -4.48 -0.30
C ARG A 188 4.92 -5.77 0.43
N GLU A 189 6.07 -5.86 1.09
CA GLU A 189 6.49 -7.03 1.87
C GLU A 189 5.52 -7.30 3.03
N LEU A 190 5.09 -6.29 3.78
CA LEU A 190 4.11 -6.43 4.85
C LEU A 190 2.74 -6.91 4.36
N THR A 191 2.35 -6.56 3.13
CA THR A 191 1.13 -7.09 2.51
C THR A 191 1.26 -8.58 2.23
N VAL A 192 2.41 -9.03 1.73
CA VAL A 192 2.71 -10.46 1.53
C VAL A 192 2.75 -11.20 2.87
N GLU A 193 3.35 -10.61 3.89
CA GLU A 193 3.36 -11.18 5.24
C GLU A 193 1.94 -11.34 5.81
N ALA A 194 1.08 -10.32 5.64
CA ALA A 194 -0.32 -10.40 6.05
C ALA A 194 -1.06 -11.54 5.35
N ALA A 195 -0.81 -11.73 4.04
CA ALA A 195 -1.37 -12.83 3.27
C ALA A 195 -0.85 -14.20 3.75
N ALA A 196 0.44 -14.32 4.02
CA ALA A 196 1.03 -15.53 4.56
C ALA A 196 0.46 -15.88 5.96
N LYS A 197 0.31 -14.89 6.85
CA LYS A 197 -0.35 -15.07 8.17
C LYS A 197 -1.82 -15.47 8.01
N ALA A 198 -2.51 -15.01 6.99
CA ALA A 198 -3.87 -15.45 6.64
C ALA A 198 -3.89 -16.89 6.08
N GLY A 199 -2.73 -17.47 5.77
CA GLY A 199 -2.55 -18.82 5.21
C GLY A 199 -2.70 -18.88 3.69
N LEU A 200 -2.50 -17.77 2.99
CA LEU A 200 -2.41 -17.71 1.54
C LEU A 200 -0.95 -17.92 1.12
N LYS A 201 -0.70 -18.91 0.24
CA LYS A 201 0.66 -19.34 -0.12
C LYS A 201 1.06 -18.94 -1.54
N ARG A 202 0.09 -18.77 -2.42
CA ARG A 202 0.28 -18.52 -3.85
C ARG A 202 -0.22 -17.12 -4.18
N VAL A 203 0.53 -16.12 -3.71
CA VAL A 203 0.13 -14.71 -3.82
C VAL A 203 1.03 -13.97 -4.76
N VAL A 204 0.41 -13.17 -5.64
CA VAL A 204 1.05 -12.19 -6.52
C VAL A 204 0.43 -10.83 -6.23
N LEU A 205 1.20 -9.78 -6.35
CA LEU A 205 0.74 -8.42 -6.17
C LEU A 205 0.54 -7.73 -7.52
N ILE A 206 -0.47 -6.85 -7.59
CA ILE A 206 -0.68 -5.93 -8.71
C ILE A 206 -1.07 -4.56 -8.18
N GLU A 207 -0.67 -3.52 -8.88
CA GLU A 207 -1.02 -2.14 -8.51
C GLU A 207 -2.47 -1.83 -8.88
N GLU A 208 -3.18 -1.12 -7.98
CA GLU A 208 -4.62 -0.78 -8.14
C GLU A 208 -4.95 -0.05 -9.44
N PRO A 209 -4.19 0.98 -9.87
CA PRO A 209 -4.49 1.65 -11.14
C PRO A 209 -4.33 0.73 -12.35
N LEU A 210 -3.36 -0.18 -12.31
CA LEU A 210 -3.16 -1.17 -13.36
C LEU A 210 -4.29 -2.21 -13.36
N ALA A 211 -4.71 -2.66 -12.19
CA ALA A 211 -5.86 -3.55 -12.05
C ALA A 211 -7.15 -2.87 -12.54
N ALA A 212 -7.40 -1.59 -12.19
CA ALA A 212 -8.54 -0.85 -12.69
C ALA A 212 -8.58 -0.77 -14.23
N PHE A 213 -7.40 -0.60 -14.84
CA PHE A 213 -7.28 -0.59 -16.29
C PHE A 213 -7.49 -1.99 -16.91
N TYR A 214 -7.01 -3.06 -16.30
CA TYR A 214 -7.34 -4.43 -16.73
C TYR A 214 -8.85 -4.74 -16.63
N ALA A 215 -9.55 -4.20 -15.63
CA ALA A 215 -11.00 -4.34 -15.55
C ALA A 215 -11.70 -3.66 -16.73
N TRP A 216 -11.22 -2.49 -17.16
CA TRP A 216 -11.71 -1.79 -18.35
C TRP A 216 -11.44 -2.62 -19.62
N VAL A 217 -10.24 -3.18 -19.79
CA VAL A 217 -9.92 -4.07 -20.91
C VAL A 217 -10.84 -5.30 -20.93
N TYR A 218 -11.09 -5.92 -19.77
CA TYR A 218 -12.02 -7.04 -19.66
C TYR A 218 -13.46 -6.68 -20.06
N LYS A 219 -13.95 -5.53 -19.58
CA LYS A 219 -15.28 -5.03 -19.91
C LYS A 219 -15.45 -4.82 -21.42
N HIS A 220 -14.40 -4.33 -22.06
CA HIS A 220 -14.37 -4.02 -23.49
C HIS A 220 -13.58 -5.06 -24.30
N SER A 221 -13.55 -6.31 -23.88
CA SER A 221 -12.74 -7.38 -24.48
C SER A 221 -12.96 -7.58 -25.99
N THR A 222 -14.10 -7.13 -26.52
CA THR A 222 -14.45 -7.25 -27.95
C THR A 222 -14.14 -6.01 -28.78
N ASP A 223 -13.94 -4.84 -28.17
CA ASP A 223 -13.86 -3.56 -28.89
C ASP A 223 -12.85 -2.54 -28.30
N TRP A 224 -12.07 -2.92 -27.30
CA TRP A 224 -11.11 -2.01 -26.64
C TRP A 224 -10.11 -1.40 -27.63
N GLU A 225 -9.68 -2.15 -28.64
CA GLU A 225 -8.74 -1.65 -29.67
C GLU A 225 -9.32 -0.47 -30.47
N SER A 226 -10.64 -0.43 -30.67
CA SER A 226 -11.33 0.68 -31.36
C SER A 226 -11.56 1.90 -30.48
N ARG A 227 -11.36 1.78 -29.15
CA ARG A 227 -11.60 2.85 -28.18
C ARG A 227 -10.37 3.66 -27.83
N VAL A 228 -9.20 3.19 -28.28
CA VAL A 228 -7.91 3.85 -28.04
C VAL A 228 -7.13 3.94 -29.33
N SER A 229 -6.28 4.94 -29.46
CA SER A 229 -5.41 5.16 -30.63
C SER A 229 -3.96 5.28 -30.22
N ILE A 230 -3.06 4.82 -31.11
CA ILE A 230 -1.62 4.94 -30.88
C ILE A 230 -1.25 6.41 -30.65
N GLY A 231 -0.44 6.67 -29.65
CA GLY A 231 -0.01 8.00 -29.23
C GLY A 231 -0.82 8.59 -28.09
N GLN A 232 -2.06 8.14 -27.87
CA GLN A 232 -2.91 8.65 -26.79
C GLN A 232 -2.34 8.35 -25.40
N LYS A 233 -2.67 9.26 -24.47
CA LYS A 233 -2.32 9.15 -23.05
C LYS A 233 -3.59 8.96 -22.23
N ILE A 234 -3.54 7.96 -21.36
CA ILE A 234 -4.62 7.60 -20.45
C ILE A 234 -4.18 7.98 -19.03
N LEU A 235 -4.89 8.91 -18.42
CA LEU A 235 -4.72 9.23 -17.01
C LEU A 235 -5.63 8.32 -16.17
N VAL A 236 -5.05 7.48 -15.34
CA VAL A 236 -5.79 6.72 -14.33
C VAL A 236 -5.75 7.52 -13.04
N CYS A 237 -6.92 7.93 -12.56
CA CYS A 237 -7.11 8.58 -11.27
C CYS A 237 -7.76 7.57 -10.32
N ASP A 238 -7.00 7.08 -9.36
CA ASP A 238 -7.49 6.20 -8.30
C ASP A 238 -7.57 6.96 -6.98
N ILE A 239 -8.78 7.29 -6.53
CA ILE A 239 -9.02 7.97 -5.26
C ILE A 239 -9.94 7.10 -4.42
N GLY A 240 -9.31 6.38 -3.50
CA GLY A 240 -9.98 5.48 -2.56
C GLY A 240 -10.49 6.19 -1.31
N GLY A 241 -10.70 5.41 -0.24
CA GLY A 241 -11.04 5.95 1.08
C GLY A 241 -9.85 6.63 1.75
N GLY A 242 -8.65 6.05 1.67
CA GLY A 242 -7.48 6.55 2.39
C GLY A 242 -6.35 7.07 1.52
N THR A 243 -6.32 6.75 0.23
CA THR A 243 -5.19 7.07 -0.66
C THR A 243 -5.64 7.65 -1.99
N THR A 244 -4.75 8.43 -2.60
CA THR A 244 -4.88 8.94 -3.97
C THR A 244 -3.64 8.53 -4.76
N ASP A 245 -3.86 7.91 -5.91
CA ASP A 245 -2.84 7.48 -6.85
C ASP A 245 -3.16 7.98 -8.26
N PHE A 246 -2.13 8.54 -8.92
CA PHE A 246 -2.19 8.93 -10.33
C PHE A 246 -1.23 8.08 -11.14
N THR A 247 -1.68 7.58 -12.28
CA THR A 247 -0.85 6.81 -13.22
C THR A 247 -1.10 7.29 -14.64
N LEU A 248 -0.05 7.49 -15.41
CA LEU A 248 -0.13 7.84 -16.82
C LEU A 248 0.30 6.65 -17.67
N ILE A 249 -0.56 6.25 -18.60
CA ILE A 249 -0.35 5.15 -19.52
C ILE A 249 -0.34 5.71 -20.94
N ARG A 250 0.63 5.31 -21.77
CA ARG A 250 0.70 5.66 -23.19
C ARG A 250 0.33 4.47 -24.07
N VAL A 251 -0.45 4.73 -25.09
CA VAL A 251 -0.80 3.75 -26.11
C VAL A 251 0.30 3.76 -27.16
N ARG A 252 0.97 2.63 -27.39
CA ARG A 252 2.06 2.49 -28.35
C ARG A 252 1.77 1.38 -29.36
N LYS A 253 2.46 1.43 -30.50
CA LYS A 253 2.53 0.29 -31.40
C LYS A 253 3.39 -0.81 -30.77
N SER A 254 2.93 -2.07 -30.79
CA SER A 254 3.73 -3.20 -30.33
C SER A 254 4.94 -3.39 -31.25
N VAL A 255 6.12 -3.39 -30.67
CA VAL A 255 7.35 -3.79 -31.37
C VAL A 255 7.53 -5.27 -31.08
N GLU A 256 7.13 -6.15 -31.98
CA GLU A 256 7.52 -7.57 -31.90
C GLU A 256 9.06 -7.61 -32.00
N SER A 257 9.72 -8.15 -30.98
CA SER A 257 11.15 -8.42 -31.02
C SER A 257 11.44 -9.39 -32.18
N ASP A 258 12.06 -8.89 -33.22
CA ASP A 258 12.54 -9.65 -34.39
C ASP A 258 13.61 -10.68 -33.98
N THR A 259 13.21 -11.76 -33.31
CA THR A 259 13.97 -12.98 -33.20
C THR A 259 13.20 -14.08 -33.96
N GLN A 260 13.55 -14.24 -35.26
CA GLN A 260 13.08 -15.26 -36.18
C GLN A 260 11.69 -15.03 -36.84
N THR A 261 11.64 -14.20 -37.88
CA THR A 261 10.64 -14.40 -38.93
C THR A 261 11.19 -14.06 -40.31
N ASN A 262 10.88 -14.95 -41.25
CA ASN A 262 11.23 -14.87 -42.66
C ASN A 262 10.79 -13.54 -43.29
N ALA A 263 11.72 -12.86 -43.91
CA ALA A 263 11.63 -11.56 -44.58
C ALA A 263 10.74 -11.50 -45.85
N ASN A 264 9.63 -12.23 -45.94
CA ASN A 264 8.82 -12.27 -47.17
C ASN A 264 7.30 -12.44 -46.93
N LYS A 265 6.70 -11.73 -45.98
CA LYS A 265 5.24 -11.55 -45.94
C LYS A 265 4.93 -10.06 -45.95
N PRO A 266 4.05 -9.53 -46.82
CA PRO A 266 3.54 -8.16 -46.67
C PRO A 266 2.75 -8.07 -45.36
N ASP A 267 3.14 -7.07 -44.57
CA ASP A 267 2.56 -6.76 -43.24
C ASP A 267 1.20 -6.07 -43.44
N ASP A 268 0.15 -6.85 -43.64
CA ASP A 268 -1.25 -6.40 -43.71
C ASP A 268 -2.00 -6.72 -42.38
N SER A 269 -1.27 -7.04 -41.32
CA SER A 269 -1.87 -7.20 -39.99
C SER A 269 -2.11 -5.83 -39.36
N PRO A 270 -3.28 -5.57 -38.76
CA PRO A 270 -3.51 -4.32 -38.06
C PRO A 270 -2.45 -4.14 -36.97
N ASP A 271 -1.97 -2.89 -36.83
CA ASP A 271 -0.95 -2.53 -35.84
C ASP A 271 -1.38 -3.01 -34.46
N LYS A 272 -0.67 -4.01 -33.91
CA LYS A 272 -0.93 -4.47 -32.54
C LYS A 272 -0.65 -3.34 -31.56
N ILE A 273 -1.61 -3.03 -30.71
CA ILE A 273 -1.53 -1.99 -29.70
C ILE A 273 -0.92 -2.57 -28.43
N GLN A 274 -0.01 -1.81 -27.83
CA GLN A 274 0.58 -2.11 -26.53
C GLN A 274 0.40 -0.90 -25.60
N PHE A 275 0.04 -1.17 -24.36
CA PHE A 275 -0.04 -0.15 -23.31
C PHE A 275 1.29 -0.09 -22.57
N HIS A 276 1.81 1.13 -22.40
CA HIS A 276 3.06 1.36 -21.70
C HIS A 276 2.84 2.38 -20.59
N ARG A 277 3.10 1.99 -19.34
CA ARG A 277 3.03 2.90 -18.20
C ARG A 277 4.22 3.85 -18.22
N VAL A 278 3.96 5.15 -18.28
CA VAL A 278 5.00 6.18 -18.39
C VAL A 278 5.27 6.91 -17.09
N ALA A 279 4.27 7.00 -16.19
CA ALA A 279 4.47 7.70 -14.92
C ALA A 279 3.57 7.15 -13.80
N VAL A 280 4.05 7.25 -12.56
CA VAL A 280 3.31 6.96 -11.33
C VAL A 280 3.51 8.11 -10.35
N GLY A 281 2.43 8.60 -9.76
CA GLY A 281 2.44 9.68 -8.77
C GLY A 281 3.07 9.27 -7.43
N ASN A 282 3.29 10.27 -6.60
CA ASN A 282 3.74 10.07 -5.22
C ASN A 282 2.62 9.47 -4.35
N HIS A 283 3.02 8.79 -3.27
CA HIS A 283 2.06 8.28 -2.30
C HIS A 283 1.37 9.41 -1.54
N LEU A 284 0.05 9.48 -1.68
CA LEU A 284 -0.74 10.48 -0.97
C LEU A 284 -1.72 9.76 -0.04
N ILE A 285 -1.57 9.96 1.27
CA ILE A 285 -2.59 9.57 2.25
C ILE A 285 -3.64 10.69 2.26
N LEU A 286 -4.48 10.67 1.25
CA LEU A 286 -5.53 11.64 0.97
C LEU A 286 -6.64 10.94 0.19
N GLY A 287 -7.86 10.97 0.71
CA GLY A 287 -8.99 10.26 0.10
C GLY A 287 -10.32 10.54 0.78
N GLY A 288 -11.28 9.64 0.62
CA GLY A 288 -12.63 9.77 1.15
C GLY A 288 -12.71 9.95 2.66
N ASP A 289 -11.76 9.38 3.43
CA ASP A 289 -11.69 9.55 4.88
C ASP A 289 -11.36 11.00 5.27
N ASN A 290 -10.57 11.71 4.45
CA ASN A 290 -10.29 13.13 4.66
C ASN A 290 -11.53 14.01 4.43
N LEU A 291 -12.40 13.61 3.49
CA LEU A 291 -13.69 14.27 3.29
C LEU A 291 -14.59 14.08 4.52
N ASP A 292 -14.62 12.86 5.11
CA ASP A 292 -15.37 12.58 6.34
C ASP A 292 -14.90 13.48 7.49
N LEU A 293 -13.57 13.64 7.64
CA LEU A 293 -12.97 14.50 8.66
C LEU A 293 -13.29 15.98 8.45
N ALA A 294 -13.24 16.45 7.19
CA ALA A 294 -13.59 17.84 6.87
C ALA A 294 -15.06 18.15 7.14
N ILE A 295 -15.96 17.22 6.77
CA ILE A 295 -17.40 17.32 7.08
C ILE A 295 -17.62 17.28 8.61
N ALA A 296 -16.93 16.37 9.32
CA ALA A 296 -17.03 16.29 10.77
C ALA A 296 -16.60 17.59 11.44
N LYS A 297 -15.52 18.21 10.98
CA LYS A 297 -15.03 19.50 11.49
C LYS A 297 -16.01 20.62 11.25
N HIS A 298 -16.61 20.66 10.06
CA HIS A 298 -17.66 21.62 9.72
C HIS A 298 -18.91 21.44 10.60
N LEU A 299 -19.37 20.20 10.76
CA LEU A 299 -20.52 19.89 11.63
C LEU A 299 -20.24 20.16 13.11
N GLU A 300 -19.01 19.92 13.60
CA GLU A 300 -18.60 20.25 14.95
C GLU A 300 -18.78 21.75 15.23
N GLN A 301 -18.33 22.60 14.30
CA GLN A 301 -18.49 24.06 14.44
C GLN A 301 -19.97 24.47 14.54
N LYS A 302 -20.84 23.82 13.75
CA LYS A 302 -22.31 24.08 13.79
C LYS A 302 -22.97 23.56 15.08
N LEU A 303 -22.51 22.43 15.61
CA LEU A 303 -23.10 21.76 16.78
C LEU A 303 -22.70 22.40 18.11
N THR A 304 -21.53 23.04 18.18
CA THR A 304 -20.90 23.43 19.46
C THR A 304 -20.57 24.92 19.55
N ASP A 305 -20.98 25.73 18.57
CA ASP A 305 -20.59 27.14 18.46
C ASP A 305 -19.06 27.34 18.58
N GLY A 306 -18.30 26.44 17.94
CA GLY A 306 -16.85 26.50 17.88
C GLY A 306 -16.09 25.88 19.05
N LYS A 307 -16.74 25.14 19.94
CA LYS A 307 -16.07 24.37 21.02
C LYS A 307 -15.76 22.97 20.54
N ASN A 308 -14.65 22.40 21.00
CA ASN A 308 -14.30 21.02 20.67
C ASN A 308 -15.24 20.01 21.35
N LEU A 309 -15.59 18.96 20.63
CA LEU A 309 -16.31 17.80 21.16
C LEU A 309 -15.39 16.93 22.03
N GLN A 310 -16.02 16.08 22.87
CA GLN A 310 -15.26 15.03 23.55
C GLN A 310 -14.81 13.97 22.55
N PRO A 311 -13.68 13.26 22.77
CA PRO A 311 -13.16 12.29 21.81
C PRO A 311 -14.19 11.27 21.33
N HIS A 312 -14.99 10.70 22.24
CA HIS A 312 -16.03 9.74 21.88
C HIS A 312 -17.17 10.34 21.02
N GLN A 313 -17.50 11.63 21.23
CA GLN A 313 -18.49 12.33 20.40
C GLN A 313 -17.92 12.64 19.01
N TRP A 314 -16.62 12.94 18.95
CA TRP A 314 -15.91 13.14 17.70
C TRP A 314 -15.94 11.87 16.83
N ASP A 315 -15.64 10.69 17.40
CA ASP A 315 -15.68 9.43 16.67
C ASP A 315 -17.07 9.13 16.10
N VAL A 316 -18.12 9.39 16.89
CA VAL A 316 -19.51 9.25 16.44
C VAL A 316 -19.83 10.25 15.33
N LEU A 317 -19.32 11.49 15.43
CA LEU A 317 -19.53 12.52 14.41
C LEU A 317 -18.85 12.17 13.09
N VAL A 318 -17.61 11.64 13.12
CA VAL A 318 -16.91 11.17 11.93
C VAL A 318 -17.71 10.04 11.24
N GLY A 319 -18.24 9.08 11.99
CA GLY A 319 -19.13 8.05 11.47
C GLY A 319 -20.40 8.61 10.82
N ALA A 320 -21.03 9.61 11.46
CA ALA A 320 -22.20 10.29 10.90
C ALA A 320 -21.85 11.11 9.64
N SER A 321 -20.66 11.73 9.60
CA SER A 321 -20.17 12.51 8.46
C SER A 321 -19.96 11.66 7.23
N ARG A 322 -19.53 10.38 7.39
CA ARG A 322 -19.47 9.42 6.28
C ARG A 322 -20.84 9.21 5.64
N ASN A 323 -21.88 9.03 6.45
CA ASN A 323 -23.25 8.88 5.95
C ASN A 323 -23.73 10.15 5.23
N VAL A 324 -23.41 11.33 5.78
CA VAL A 324 -23.70 12.63 5.14
C VAL A 324 -23.02 12.71 3.79
N LYS A 325 -21.72 12.39 3.71
CA LYS A 325 -20.96 12.35 2.46
C LYS A 325 -21.62 11.43 1.43
N GLU A 326 -21.85 10.17 1.81
CA GLU A 326 -22.38 9.15 0.91
C GLU A 326 -23.77 9.50 0.38
N GLN A 327 -24.62 10.08 1.19
CA GLN A 327 -25.98 10.47 0.79
C GLN A 327 -26.01 11.78 -0.01
N LEU A 328 -25.33 12.82 0.43
CA LEU A 328 -25.44 14.13 -0.21
C LEU A 328 -24.55 14.29 -1.45
N LEU A 329 -23.54 13.42 -1.65
CA LEU A 329 -22.73 13.37 -2.87
C LEU A 329 -23.17 12.26 -3.85
N SER A 330 -24.23 11.50 -3.54
CA SER A 330 -24.74 10.44 -4.43
C SER A 330 -25.45 11.02 -5.65
N SER A 331 -25.68 10.17 -6.67
CA SER A 331 -26.43 10.55 -7.88
C SER A 331 -27.85 10.98 -7.62
N ASP A 332 -28.44 10.51 -6.53
CA ASP A 332 -29.82 10.82 -6.16
C ASP A 332 -29.96 12.19 -5.48
N ALA A 333 -28.85 12.75 -4.98
CA ALA A 333 -28.80 14.10 -4.36
C ALA A 333 -28.55 15.20 -5.39
N THR A 334 -29.24 15.16 -6.52
CA THR A 334 -29.16 16.21 -7.56
C THR A 334 -29.87 17.49 -7.14
N ASP A 335 -30.77 17.40 -6.16
CA ASP A 335 -31.45 18.56 -5.59
C ASP A 335 -30.52 19.20 -4.52
N GLN A 336 -30.03 20.40 -4.83
CA GLN A 336 -29.14 21.17 -3.95
C GLN A 336 -29.80 21.52 -2.61
N ASP A 337 -31.13 21.49 -2.52
CA ASP A 337 -31.92 21.77 -1.32
C ASP A 337 -32.10 20.52 -0.43
N THR A 338 -31.62 19.34 -0.85
CA THR A 338 -31.68 18.12 -0.03
C THR A 338 -30.96 18.36 1.29
N THR A 339 -31.66 18.10 2.40
CA THR A 339 -31.15 18.31 3.77
C THR A 339 -31.04 17.02 4.56
N MET A 340 -30.03 16.94 5.41
CA MET A 340 -29.89 15.88 6.40
C MET A 340 -29.79 16.44 7.81
N THR A 341 -30.44 15.79 8.76
CA THR A 341 -30.31 16.09 10.18
C THR A 341 -29.24 15.17 10.81
N VAL A 342 -28.22 15.77 11.40
CA VAL A 342 -27.21 15.06 12.17
C VAL A 342 -27.47 15.27 13.66
N SER A 343 -27.49 14.19 14.43
CA SER A 343 -27.71 14.22 15.87
C SER A 343 -26.63 13.46 16.62
N LEU A 344 -26.11 14.07 17.71
CA LEU A 344 -25.14 13.45 18.59
C LEU A 344 -25.73 13.25 20.00
N PRO A 345 -25.34 12.19 20.73
CA PRO A 345 -25.68 12.01 22.11
C PRO A 345 -25.19 13.18 22.97
N GLY A 346 -26.00 13.68 23.89
CA GLY A 346 -25.62 14.73 24.82
C GLY A 346 -24.54 14.27 25.82
N ARG A 347 -23.93 15.25 26.54
CA ARG A 347 -22.81 15.02 27.47
C ARG A 347 -23.16 14.24 28.75
N SER A 348 -24.42 13.92 29.02
CA SER A 348 -24.87 13.34 30.27
C SER A 348 -25.53 11.97 30.05
N ALA A 349 -25.12 10.98 30.84
CA ALA A 349 -25.79 9.68 30.95
C ALA A 349 -27.20 9.74 31.56
N LYS A 350 -27.69 10.93 31.91
CA LYS A 350 -29.08 11.13 32.38
C LYS A 350 -30.02 11.16 31.17
N LEU A 351 -31.14 10.47 31.30
CA LEU A 351 -32.23 10.34 30.31
C LEU A 351 -32.78 11.68 29.75
N LEU A 352 -32.38 12.82 30.32
CA LEU A 352 -32.76 14.19 29.97
C LEU A 352 -31.59 15.03 29.40
N GLY A 353 -30.46 14.43 29.06
CA GLY A 353 -29.38 15.12 28.37
C GLY A 353 -29.77 15.35 26.91
N GLY A 354 -30.07 16.62 26.54
CA GLY A 354 -30.47 16.98 25.18
C GLY A 354 -29.47 16.50 24.12
N SER A 355 -29.93 15.88 23.04
CA SER A 355 -29.11 15.59 21.88
C SER A 355 -28.70 16.88 21.18
N LEU A 356 -27.42 16.99 20.79
CA LEU A 356 -26.98 18.04 19.88
C LEU A 356 -27.51 17.70 18.50
N LYS A 357 -28.14 18.65 17.80
CA LYS A 357 -28.69 18.45 16.46
C LYS A 357 -28.31 19.61 15.56
N THR A 358 -28.02 19.32 14.34
CA THR A 358 -27.83 20.32 13.28
C THR A 358 -28.35 19.78 11.95
N GLU A 359 -28.66 20.67 11.03
CA GLU A 359 -29.04 20.36 9.67
C GLU A 359 -27.92 20.78 8.72
N VAL A 360 -27.75 20.02 7.65
CA VAL A 360 -26.77 20.30 6.61
C VAL A 360 -27.42 20.04 5.24
N THR A 361 -27.11 20.90 4.26
CA THR A 361 -27.64 20.79 2.90
C THR A 361 -26.64 20.18 1.93
N ALA A 362 -27.11 19.63 0.81
CA ALA A 362 -26.27 19.14 -0.26
C ALA A 362 -25.38 20.26 -0.83
N SER A 363 -25.94 21.45 -1.06
CA SER A 363 -25.18 22.62 -1.54
C SER A 363 -24.02 22.98 -0.61
N GLU A 364 -24.24 22.97 0.71
CA GLU A 364 -23.22 23.26 1.73
C GLU A 364 -22.07 22.24 1.67
N ILE A 365 -22.40 20.95 1.56
CA ILE A 365 -21.38 19.89 1.45
C ILE A 365 -20.65 19.92 0.12
N HIS A 366 -21.36 20.17 -0.99
CA HIS A 366 -20.73 20.32 -2.33
C HIS A 366 -19.70 21.45 -2.30
N GLN A 367 -20.09 22.62 -1.78
CA GLN A 367 -19.18 23.76 -1.70
C GLN A 367 -17.96 23.45 -0.84
N LEU A 368 -18.17 22.92 0.39
CA LEU A 368 -17.09 22.55 1.30
C LEU A 368 -16.07 21.62 0.63
N ILE A 369 -16.56 20.59 -0.05
CA ILE A 369 -15.69 19.58 -0.67
C ILE A 369 -15.02 20.12 -1.94
N LEU A 370 -15.74 20.81 -2.79
CA LEU A 370 -15.17 21.34 -4.04
C LEU A 370 -14.12 22.42 -3.75
N ASP A 371 -14.40 23.36 -2.85
CA ASP A 371 -13.45 24.41 -2.51
C ASP A 371 -12.23 23.90 -1.73
N GLY A 372 -12.40 22.85 -0.91
CA GLY A 372 -11.34 22.29 -0.10
C GLY A 372 -10.46 21.26 -0.84
N PHE A 373 -11.07 20.38 -1.62
CA PHE A 373 -10.36 19.23 -2.22
C PHE A 373 -10.17 19.31 -3.74
N LEU A 374 -11.04 20.03 -4.43
CA LEU A 374 -10.97 20.22 -5.89
C LEU A 374 -11.02 21.72 -6.27
N PRO A 375 -10.22 22.61 -5.62
CA PRO A 375 -10.23 24.02 -5.96
C PRO A 375 -9.82 24.27 -7.40
N GLU A 376 -10.22 25.44 -7.93
CA GLU A 376 -9.69 25.94 -9.20
C GLU A 376 -8.27 26.46 -8.97
N VAL A 377 -7.30 25.80 -9.57
CA VAL A 377 -5.87 26.15 -9.47
C VAL A 377 -5.22 26.16 -10.85
N PRO A 378 -4.23 27.01 -11.10
CA PRO A 378 -3.38 26.91 -12.29
C PRO A 378 -2.66 25.57 -12.36
N ILE A 379 -2.32 25.13 -13.58
CA ILE A 379 -1.65 23.83 -13.78
C ILE A 379 -0.23 23.77 -13.22
N ASP A 380 0.43 24.89 -12.99
CA ASP A 380 1.75 25.01 -12.37
C ASP A 380 1.69 25.09 -10.83
N SER A 381 0.50 24.96 -10.25
CA SER A 381 0.32 24.97 -8.81
C SER A 381 0.98 23.76 -8.15
N LYS A 382 1.59 24.01 -7.00
CA LYS A 382 2.21 22.96 -6.16
C LYS A 382 1.48 22.84 -4.81
N PRO A 383 1.44 21.61 -4.23
CA PRO A 383 0.91 21.41 -2.89
C PRO A 383 1.72 22.17 -1.84
N LEU A 384 1.07 22.55 -0.75
CA LEU A 384 1.73 23.16 0.39
C LEU A 384 2.37 22.06 1.29
N HIS A 385 3.63 22.26 1.68
CA HIS A 385 4.38 21.34 2.55
C HIS A 385 4.42 21.82 4.01
N HIS A 386 3.28 22.26 4.56
CA HIS A 386 3.17 22.63 5.98
C HIS A 386 2.42 21.55 6.75
N ALA A 387 2.72 21.37 8.04
CA ALA A 387 2.00 20.40 8.86
C ALA A 387 0.49 20.62 8.80
N SER A 388 -0.27 19.58 8.44
CA SER A 388 -1.73 19.65 8.40
C SER A 388 -2.32 19.43 9.78
N GLY A 389 -3.46 20.09 10.10
CA GLY A 389 -4.17 19.89 11.36
C GLY A 389 -4.73 18.47 11.56
N PHE A 390 -4.72 17.62 10.51
CA PHE A 390 -5.17 16.22 10.60
C PHE A 390 -4.08 15.25 11.08
N GLN A 391 -2.82 15.68 11.18
CA GLN A 391 -1.73 14.82 11.69
C GLN A 391 -1.93 14.42 13.17
N GLU A 392 -2.71 15.17 13.93
CA GLU A 392 -3.07 14.82 15.33
C GLU A 392 -3.88 13.51 15.43
N LEU A 393 -4.46 13.01 14.34
CA LEU A 393 -5.26 11.78 14.29
C LEU A 393 -4.43 10.50 14.09
N GLY A 394 -3.10 10.61 14.07
CA GLY A 394 -2.17 9.48 14.07
C GLY A 394 -1.72 9.03 12.69
N LEU A 395 -2.43 9.28 11.59
CA LEU A 395 -1.98 9.00 10.21
C LEU A 395 -1.29 10.24 9.61
N PRO A 396 -0.24 10.07 8.79
CA PRO A 396 0.47 11.15 8.12
C PRO A 396 -0.31 11.61 6.88
N TYR A 397 -1.48 12.20 7.10
CA TYR A 397 -2.28 12.75 6.00
C TYR A 397 -1.50 13.82 5.22
N ALA A 398 -1.78 13.92 3.92
CA ALA A 398 -1.21 14.92 3.06
C ALA A 398 -1.41 16.33 3.64
N SER A 399 -0.37 17.16 3.56
CA SER A 399 -0.36 18.49 4.18
C SER A 399 -1.38 19.44 3.54
N ASP A 400 -1.57 19.33 2.23
CA ASP A 400 -2.55 20.13 1.47
C ASP A 400 -3.73 19.21 1.11
N PRO A 401 -4.98 19.55 1.44
CA PRO A 401 -6.14 18.75 1.06
C PRO A 401 -6.49 18.88 -0.43
N ALA A 402 -5.92 19.84 -1.16
CA ALA A 402 -6.26 20.15 -2.55
C ALA A 402 -5.71 19.09 -3.52
N ILE A 403 -6.49 18.05 -3.80
CA ILE A 403 -6.15 16.96 -4.76
C ILE A 403 -5.73 17.53 -6.12
N THR A 404 -6.37 18.62 -6.57
CA THR A 404 -6.07 19.29 -7.85
C THR A 404 -4.63 19.80 -7.93
N LYS A 405 -4.01 20.21 -6.81
CA LYS A 405 -2.60 20.65 -6.82
C LYS A 405 -1.64 19.47 -7.02
N TYR A 406 -1.92 18.33 -6.40
CA TYR A 406 -1.12 17.10 -6.61
C TYR A 406 -1.27 16.57 -8.03
N LEU A 407 -2.48 16.66 -8.60
CA LEU A 407 -2.72 16.28 -9.99
C LEU A 407 -1.98 17.23 -10.96
N ALA A 408 -2.00 18.54 -10.69
CA ALA A 408 -1.26 19.52 -11.46
C ALA A 408 0.25 19.27 -11.41
N GLU A 409 0.80 19.05 -10.20
CA GLU A 409 2.19 18.69 -10.00
C GLU A 409 2.57 17.38 -10.73
N PHE A 410 1.74 16.35 -10.63
CA PHE A 410 1.95 15.08 -11.34
C PHE A 410 2.02 15.27 -12.85
N LEU A 411 1.07 15.98 -13.45
CA LEU A 411 1.04 16.21 -14.88
C LEU A 411 2.23 17.08 -15.35
N THR A 412 2.64 18.09 -14.59
CA THR A 412 3.76 18.95 -14.95
C THR A 412 5.13 18.32 -14.77
N ALA A 413 5.30 17.45 -13.74
CA ALA A 413 6.57 16.75 -13.49
C ALA A 413 6.97 15.81 -14.64
N HIS A 414 6.01 15.27 -15.38
CA HIS A 414 6.22 14.29 -16.45
C HIS A 414 6.11 14.87 -17.86
N SER A 415 6.21 16.21 -18.01
CA SER A 415 6.10 16.90 -19.30
C SER A 415 7.25 16.64 -20.27
N ASN A 416 8.42 16.19 -19.80
CA ASN A 416 9.64 16.07 -20.60
C ASN A 416 9.97 14.67 -21.12
N GLU A 417 9.08 13.69 -20.96
CA GLU A 417 9.28 12.34 -21.49
C GLU A 417 8.86 12.24 -22.97
N THR A 418 9.45 13.07 -23.82
CA THR A 418 9.38 12.89 -25.27
C THR A 418 10.40 11.85 -25.69
N ASP A 419 10.03 11.00 -26.67
CA ASP A 419 10.88 10.01 -27.36
C ASP A 419 12.08 10.68 -28.06
N GLN A 420 13.08 11.16 -27.32
CA GLN A 420 14.35 11.56 -27.92
C GLN A 420 15.39 10.48 -27.65
N PRO A 421 16.07 9.96 -28.69
CA PRO A 421 17.17 9.04 -28.50
C PRO A 421 18.31 9.74 -27.74
N THR A 422 18.84 9.05 -26.75
CA THR A 422 19.96 9.43 -25.89
C THR A 422 21.10 10.11 -26.63
N GLY A 423 21.37 11.37 -26.33
CA GLY A 423 22.60 12.03 -26.74
C GLY A 423 22.49 13.53 -26.97
N SER A 424 22.31 14.34 -25.93
CA SER A 424 22.90 15.69 -25.89
C SER A 424 22.80 16.29 -24.48
N ASN A 425 23.93 16.59 -23.87
CA ASN A 425 24.07 17.48 -22.72
C ASN A 425 23.59 18.88 -23.11
N ALA A 426 22.39 19.24 -22.77
CA ALA A 426 21.92 20.62 -22.86
C ALA A 426 21.24 20.98 -21.54
N THR A 427 21.85 21.88 -20.80
CA THR A 427 21.24 22.72 -19.75
C THR A 427 20.17 23.59 -20.44
N ALA A 428 19.01 23.03 -20.70
CA ALA A 428 17.87 23.77 -21.22
C ALA A 428 16.99 24.18 -20.04
N THR A 429 16.70 25.46 -19.96
CA THR A 429 15.61 26.03 -19.15
C THR A 429 14.35 25.25 -19.46
N LYS A 430 13.79 24.53 -18.46
CA LYS A 430 12.55 23.73 -18.64
C LYS A 430 11.42 24.65 -19.03
N THR A 431 11.06 24.71 -20.29
CA THR A 431 9.80 25.27 -20.77
C THR A 431 8.75 24.16 -20.69
N TYR A 432 7.70 24.41 -19.94
CA TYR A 432 6.53 23.56 -19.85
C TYR A 432 5.88 23.41 -21.23
N ASP A 433 5.81 22.19 -21.74
CA ASP A 433 5.05 21.87 -22.96
C ASP A 433 3.70 21.25 -22.55
N ALA A 434 2.65 22.07 -22.63
CA ALA A 434 1.29 21.68 -22.25
C ALA A 434 0.76 20.50 -23.07
N GLU A 435 1.15 20.35 -24.35
CA GLU A 435 0.71 19.24 -25.19
C GLU A 435 1.33 17.91 -24.76
N SER A 436 2.55 17.93 -24.20
CA SER A 436 3.25 16.72 -23.81
C SER A 436 2.62 16.00 -22.62
N THR A 437 1.83 16.69 -21.76
CA THR A 437 1.20 16.14 -20.55
C THR A 437 -0.30 16.03 -20.61
N ARG A 438 -0.94 16.59 -21.63
CA ARG A 438 -2.40 16.53 -21.83
C ARG A 438 -2.87 15.08 -21.91
N PRO A 439 -3.72 14.60 -20.98
CA PRO A 439 -4.31 13.27 -21.07
C PRO A 439 -5.45 13.27 -22.06
N ASP A 440 -5.42 12.40 -23.06
CA ASP A 440 -6.52 12.26 -24.04
C ASP A 440 -7.72 11.53 -23.44
N LEU A 441 -7.43 10.56 -22.58
CA LEU A 441 -8.40 9.67 -21.97
C LEU A 441 -8.24 9.69 -20.45
N ILE A 442 -9.34 9.53 -19.71
CA ILE A 442 -9.33 9.39 -18.24
C ILE A 442 -10.04 8.12 -17.83
N LEU A 443 -9.46 7.38 -16.92
CA LEU A 443 -10.09 6.28 -16.20
C LEU A 443 -10.18 6.62 -14.72
N PHE A 444 -11.40 6.72 -14.20
CA PHE A 444 -11.63 6.91 -12.78
C PHE A 444 -11.75 5.57 -12.06
N ASN A 445 -11.16 5.50 -10.87
CA ASN A 445 -11.30 4.39 -9.93
C ASN A 445 -11.41 4.91 -8.50
N GLY A 446 -11.88 4.03 -7.59
CA GLY A 446 -12.07 4.34 -6.17
C GLY A 446 -13.41 4.97 -5.84
N GLY A 447 -13.78 4.86 -4.56
CA GLY A 447 -15.08 5.28 -4.04
C GLY A 447 -15.35 6.79 -4.12
N PHE A 448 -14.32 7.62 -4.18
CA PHE A 448 -14.44 9.07 -4.39
C PHE A 448 -15.22 9.39 -5.66
N PHE A 449 -14.94 8.67 -6.72
CA PHE A 449 -15.57 8.86 -8.03
C PHE A 449 -16.92 8.15 -8.19
N ALA A 450 -17.45 7.52 -7.14
CA ALA A 450 -18.86 7.13 -7.12
C ALA A 450 -19.79 8.35 -7.22
N SER A 451 -19.33 9.52 -6.72
CA SER A 451 -20.03 10.79 -6.84
C SER A 451 -19.94 11.38 -8.25
N PRO A 452 -21.07 11.61 -8.95
CA PRO A 452 -21.07 12.33 -10.24
C PRO A 452 -20.56 13.76 -10.12
N VAL A 453 -20.81 14.41 -8.98
CA VAL A 453 -20.36 15.80 -8.71
C VAL A 453 -18.84 15.88 -8.72
N LEU A 454 -18.17 14.95 -8.03
CA LEU A 454 -16.71 14.92 -7.95
C LEU A 454 -16.07 14.53 -9.29
N ARG A 455 -16.68 13.58 -10.03
CA ARG A 455 -16.23 13.25 -11.39
C ARG A 455 -16.30 14.45 -12.33
N SER A 456 -17.45 15.11 -12.37
CA SER A 456 -17.66 16.27 -13.24
C SER A 456 -16.72 17.42 -12.89
N ALA A 457 -16.51 17.68 -11.60
CA ALA A 457 -15.57 18.71 -11.15
C ALA A 457 -14.14 18.37 -11.58
N THR A 458 -13.68 17.12 -11.40
CA THR A 458 -12.33 16.70 -11.80
C THR A 458 -12.13 16.85 -13.33
N ILE A 459 -13.09 16.39 -14.13
CA ILE A 459 -13.05 16.55 -15.60
C ILE A 459 -12.98 18.03 -15.96
N LYS A 460 -13.82 18.86 -15.32
CA LYS A 460 -13.82 20.31 -15.56
C LYS A 460 -12.45 20.94 -15.27
N ARG A 461 -11.81 20.60 -14.12
CA ARG A 461 -10.48 21.13 -13.77
C ARG A 461 -9.43 20.77 -14.81
N ILE A 462 -9.40 19.50 -15.25
CA ILE A 462 -8.48 19.04 -16.29
C ILE A 462 -8.78 19.73 -17.62
N SER A 463 -10.05 19.85 -18.00
CA SER A 463 -10.44 20.55 -19.21
C SER A 463 -9.98 22.01 -19.19
N ASP A 464 -10.18 22.70 -18.07
CA ASP A 464 -9.81 24.11 -17.94
C ASP A 464 -8.29 24.34 -18.06
N TRP A 465 -7.46 23.36 -17.72
CA TRP A 465 -5.99 23.44 -17.88
C TRP A 465 -5.52 23.30 -19.33
N PHE A 466 -6.25 22.55 -20.16
CA PHE A 466 -5.79 22.18 -21.51
C PHE A 466 -6.64 22.74 -22.64
N LYS A 467 -7.69 23.50 -22.35
CA LYS A 467 -8.45 24.25 -23.34
C LYS A 467 -7.57 25.31 -24.02
N THR A 468 -7.72 25.45 -25.30
CA THR A 468 -7.05 26.46 -26.10
C THR A 468 -8.08 27.30 -26.87
N GLU A 469 -7.65 28.41 -27.46
CA GLU A 469 -8.52 29.22 -28.33
C GLU A 469 -9.03 28.44 -29.56
N SER A 470 -8.23 27.47 -30.03
CA SER A 470 -8.59 26.57 -31.16
C SER A 470 -9.49 25.42 -30.72
N GLU A 471 -9.45 25.02 -29.45
CA GLU A 471 -10.21 23.90 -28.88
C GLU A 471 -10.91 24.32 -27.57
N PRO A 472 -11.87 25.26 -27.60
CA PRO A 472 -12.49 25.82 -26.38
C PRO A 472 -13.36 24.82 -25.62
N GLU A 473 -13.89 23.80 -26.30
CA GLU A 473 -14.74 22.74 -25.72
C GLU A 473 -13.97 21.44 -25.48
N TRP A 474 -12.64 21.48 -25.56
CA TRP A 474 -11.84 20.28 -25.32
C TRP A 474 -12.08 19.72 -23.92
N ALA A 475 -12.25 18.43 -23.85
CA ALA A 475 -12.29 17.66 -22.61
C ALA A 475 -11.72 16.25 -22.86
N PRO A 476 -11.06 15.64 -21.87
CA PRO A 476 -10.60 14.27 -22.02
C PRO A 476 -11.79 13.31 -22.11
N VAL A 477 -11.62 12.23 -22.89
CA VAL A 477 -12.65 11.21 -23.03
C VAL A 477 -12.65 10.29 -21.81
N LEU A 478 -13.81 10.10 -21.21
CA LEU A 478 -13.96 9.21 -20.05
C LEU A 478 -14.02 7.75 -20.50
N LEU A 479 -13.09 6.92 -20.00
CA LEU A 479 -13.16 5.47 -20.05
C LEU A 479 -14.04 4.98 -18.90
N ASP A 480 -15.08 4.22 -19.21
CA ASP A 480 -16.11 3.83 -18.25
C ASP A 480 -15.88 2.45 -17.62
N ASN A 481 -15.96 2.38 -16.30
CA ASN A 481 -16.12 1.16 -15.52
C ASN A 481 -17.52 1.13 -14.88
N ASP A 482 -18.15 -0.05 -14.82
CA ASP A 482 -19.53 -0.19 -14.32
C ASP A 482 -19.62 -0.10 -12.78
N ARG A 483 -18.69 -0.73 -12.10
CA ARG A 483 -18.65 -0.92 -10.65
C ARG A 483 -17.25 -0.57 -10.17
N LEU A 484 -17.05 0.70 -9.79
CA LEU A 484 -15.76 1.21 -9.30
C LEU A 484 -15.29 0.48 -8.03
N ASP A 485 -16.23 0.04 -7.21
CA ASP A 485 -15.99 -0.75 -5.99
C ASP A 485 -15.55 -2.20 -6.25
N LEU A 486 -15.70 -2.71 -7.46
CA LEU A 486 -15.29 -4.06 -7.86
C LEU A 486 -14.25 -4.07 -8.98
N ALA A 487 -13.97 -2.91 -9.58
CA ALA A 487 -13.11 -2.82 -10.76
C ALA A 487 -11.71 -3.37 -10.46
N VAL A 488 -11.11 -2.94 -9.36
CA VAL A 488 -9.76 -3.36 -8.95
C VAL A 488 -9.68 -4.87 -8.72
N ALA A 489 -10.64 -5.46 -7.99
CA ALA A 489 -10.69 -6.91 -7.79
C ALA A 489 -10.86 -7.68 -9.13
N ARG A 490 -11.73 -7.18 -10.04
CA ARG A 490 -11.92 -7.77 -11.38
C ARG A 490 -10.65 -7.74 -12.21
N GLY A 491 -9.96 -6.60 -12.21
CA GLY A 491 -8.70 -6.45 -12.92
C GLY A 491 -7.59 -7.35 -12.35
N ALA A 492 -7.57 -7.54 -11.02
CA ALA A 492 -6.66 -8.48 -10.39
C ALA A 492 -6.88 -9.93 -10.85
N ALA A 493 -8.14 -10.37 -10.92
CA ALA A 493 -8.47 -11.71 -11.46
C ALA A 493 -8.10 -11.82 -12.95
N TYR A 494 -8.37 -10.78 -13.75
CA TYR A 494 -7.96 -10.74 -15.16
C TYR A 494 -6.44 -10.85 -15.31
N TYR A 495 -5.68 -10.09 -14.53
CA TYR A 495 -4.22 -10.15 -14.53
C TYR A 495 -3.67 -11.55 -14.22
N GLY A 496 -4.33 -12.28 -13.32
CA GLY A 496 -3.98 -13.67 -13.06
C GLY A 496 -4.13 -14.57 -14.29
N MET A 497 -5.07 -14.29 -15.20
CA MET A 497 -5.18 -14.96 -16.51
C MET A 497 -4.10 -14.48 -17.47
N VAL A 498 -3.77 -13.18 -17.49
CA VAL A 498 -2.66 -12.65 -18.29
C VAL A 498 -1.33 -13.35 -17.94
N ARG A 499 -1.10 -13.68 -16.67
CA ARG A 499 0.05 -14.46 -16.22
C ARG A 499 0.06 -15.91 -16.73
N ARG A 500 -1.10 -16.41 -17.17
CA ARG A 500 -1.27 -17.73 -17.81
C ARG A 500 -1.30 -17.61 -19.33
N ASP A 501 -0.79 -16.49 -19.87
CA ASP A 501 -0.77 -16.16 -21.32
C ASP A 501 -2.17 -16.07 -21.94
N GLU A 502 -3.21 -15.78 -21.13
CA GLU A 502 -4.57 -15.53 -21.57
C GLU A 502 -4.97 -14.05 -21.38
N GLY A 503 -5.38 -13.38 -22.46
CA GLY A 503 -5.81 -11.98 -22.41
C GLY A 503 -4.74 -10.98 -22.89
N VAL A 504 -4.99 -9.70 -22.67
CA VAL A 504 -4.15 -8.59 -23.14
C VAL A 504 -3.09 -8.28 -22.11
N ARG A 505 -1.81 -8.40 -22.47
CA ARG A 505 -0.71 -8.02 -21.60
C ARG A 505 -0.42 -6.53 -21.74
N ILE A 506 -0.33 -5.83 -20.61
CA ILE A 506 0.15 -4.45 -20.53
C ILE A 506 1.63 -4.50 -20.19
N ALA A 507 2.48 -3.89 -21.01
CA ALA A 507 3.89 -3.75 -20.69
C ALA A 507 4.01 -2.73 -19.54
N ALA A 508 4.19 -3.23 -18.35
CA ALA A 508 4.39 -2.41 -17.17
C ALA A 508 5.90 -2.28 -16.92
N SER A 509 6.50 -1.17 -17.36
CA SER A 509 7.75 -0.70 -16.74
C SER A 509 7.45 -0.32 -15.29
N LEU A 510 8.48 -0.36 -14.42
CA LEU A 510 8.32 0.04 -13.01
C LEU A 510 7.82 1.49 -12.86
N ALA A 511 8.07 2.35 -13.87
CA ALA A 511 7.91 3.79 -13.80
C ALA A 511 8.58 4.40 -12.54
N ARG A 512 9.64 3.75 -12.05
CA ARG A 512 10.49 4.17 -10.94
C ARG A 512 11.91 3.67 -11.19
N SER A 513 12.88 4.53 -10.92
CA SER A 513 14.28 4.12 -10.88
C SER A 513 14.76 4.04 -9.44
N TYR A 514 15.62 3.08 -9.16
CA TYR A 514 16.17 2.86 -7.82
C TYR A 514 17.66 3.09 -7.82
N TYR A 515 18.15 3.68 -6.73
CA TYR A 515 19.53 4.10 -6.61
C TYR A 515 20.11 3.67 -5.25
N ILE A 516 21.41 3.39 -5.23
CA ILE A 516 22.16 3.15 -4.01
C ILE A 516 23.16 4.28 -3.81
N ASP A 517 23.24 4.79 -2.59
CA ASP A 517 24.22 5.79 -2.18
C ASP A 517 25.65 5.23 -2.26
N ILE A 518 26.57 6.00 -2.81
CA ILE A 518 28.00 5.65 -2.90
C ILE A 518 28.91 6.67 -2.22
N GLY A 519 28.32 7.58 -1.43
CA GLY A 519 29.02 8.70 -0.79
C GLY A 519 29.14 9.95 -1.67
N ASP A 520 29.66 11.02 -1.10
CA ASP A 520 29.91 12.31 -1.78
C ASP A 520 28.65 12.89 -2.49
N GLN A 521 27.45 12.70 -1.92
CA GLN A 521 26.16 13.07 -2.51
C GLN A 521 25.91 12.47 -3.91
N GLN A 522 26.47 11.30 -4.17
CA GLN A 522 26.28 10.57 -5.41
C GLN A 522 25.59 9.23 -5.17
N ALA A 523 24.79 8.82 -6.13
CA ALA A 523 24.13 7.53 -6.14
C ALA A 523 24.32 6.82 -7.49
N ILE A 524 24.27 5.48 -7.48
CA ILE A 524 24.30 4.65 -8.68
C ILE A 524 22.89 4.15 -8.96
N CYS A 525 22.41 4.26 -10.21
CA CYS A 525 21.18 3.67 -10.66
C CYS A 525 21.30 2.14 -10.61
N LEU A 526 20.51 1.50 -9.75
CA LEU A 526 20.42 0.05 -9.62
C LEU A 526 19.45 -0.54 -10.63
N VAL A 527 18.26 0.04 -10.72
CA VAL A 527 17.17 -0.40 -11.58
C VAL A 527 16.65 0.80 -12.34
N PRO A 528 16.77 0.84 -13.65
CA PRO A 528 16.20 1.91 -14.47
C PRO A 528 14.67 1.84 -14.50
N GLY A 529 14.02 2.97 -14.75
CA GLY A 529 12.56 3.07 -14.75
C GLY A 529 11.87 2.24 -15.85
N ASN A 530 12.60 1.84 -16.88
CA ASN A 530 12.12 0.99 -17.96
C ASN A 530 12.37 -0.52 -17.73
N ALA A 531 12.91 -0.91 -16.56
CA ALA A 531 13.11 -2.32 -16.22
C ALA A 531 11.76 -3.06 -16.10
N GLU A 532 11.75 -4.31 -16.54
CA GLU A 532 10.57 -5.17 -16.50
C GLU A 532 10.62 -6.11 -15.28
N ALA A 533 9.45 -6.49 -14.78
CA ALA A 533 9.34 -7.47 -13.70
C ALA A 533 9.98 -8.82 -14.12
N GLY A 534 10.67 -9.45 -13.17
CA GLY A 534 11.44 -10.68 -13.42
C GLY A 534 12.84 -10.45 -14.02
N GLN A 535 13.19 -9.21 -14.39
CA GLN A 535 14.52 -8.90 -14.93
C GLN A 535 15.56 -8.89 -13.80
N THR A 536 16.73 -9.48 -14.08
CA THR A 536 17.88 -9.40 -13.20
C THR A 536 19.02 -8.63 -13.89
N LEU A 537 19.55 -7.64 -13.20
CA LEU A 537 20.63 -6.77 -13.65
C LEU A 537 21.85 -7.00 -12.75
N GLU A 538 23.02 -7.13 -13.34
CA GLU A 538 24.29 -7.16 -12.62
C GLU A 538 25.10 -5.90 -12.97
N LEU A 539 25.54 -5.17 -11.94
CA LEU A 539 26.36 -3.99 -12.15
C LEU A 539 27.81 -4.40 -12.44
N ASP A 540 28.37 -3.86 -13.50
CA ASP A 540 29.78 -4.15 -13.87
C ASP A 540 30.80 -3.63 -12.87
N ARG A 541 30.38 -2.70 -12.01
CA ARG A 541 31.25 -2.09 -11.02
C ARG A 541 31.51 -3.02 -9.84
N VAL A 542 32.81 -3.09 -9.44
CA VAL A 542 33.24 -3.82 -8.24
C VAL A 542 33.27 -2.87 -7.06
N PHE A 543 32.62 -3.27 -5.96
CA PHE A 543 32.59 -2.56 -4.68
C PHE A 543 33.48 -3.29 -3.69
N GLN A 544 34.09 -2.56 -2.74
CA GLN A 544 34.79 -3.14 -1.59
C GLN A 544 33.80 -3.20 -0.43
N LEU A 545 33.50 -4.38 0.04
CA LEU A 545 32.51 -4.58 1.09
C LEU A 545 33.19 -5.17 2.33
N THR A 546 32.99 -4.51 3.47
CA THR A 546 33.52 -4.98 4.75
C THR A 546 32.60 -6.05 5.31
N ILE A 547 33.12 -7.28 5.47
CA ILE A 547 32.40 -8.39 6.07
C ILE A 547 32.63 -8.47 7.58
N SER A 548 31.73 -9.16 8.31
CA SER A 548 31.74 -9.31 9.78
C SER A 548 31.55 -7.99 10.54
N GLN A 549 31.03 -6.96 9.88
CA GLN A 549 30.54 -5.75 10.51
C GLN A 549 29.16 -5.41 9.91
N PRO A 550 28.29 -4.73 10.68
CA PRO A 550 27.04 -4.23 10.12
C PRO A 550 27.34 -3.24 9.00
N VAL A 551 26.64 -3.41 7.89
CA VAL A 551 26.73 -2.52 6.73
C VAL A 551 25.34 -1.96 6.46
N GLU A 552 25.26 -0.66 6.25
CA GLU A 552 24.05 0.04 5.86
C GLU A 552 24.16 0.51 4.42
N PHE A 553 23.11 0.28 3.65
CA PHE A 553 22.99 0.75 2.28
C PHE A 553 21.82 1.73 2.20
N SER A 554 22.10 2.99 2.07
CA SER A 554 21.08 4.01 1.82
C SER A 554 20.58 3.90 0.39
N LEU A 555 19.27 3.83 0.22
CA LEU A 555 18.61 3.69 -1.07
C LEU A 555 17.73 4.90 -1.36
N TYR A 556 17.57 5.19 -2.64
CA TYR A 556 16.67 6.22 -3.13
C TYR A 556 15.79 5.69 -4.25
N VAL A 557 14.62 6.28 -4.40
CA VAL A 557 13.68 6.02 -5.49
C VAL A 557 13.32 7.32 -6.18
N SER A 558 13.20 7.27 -7.50
CA SER A 558 12.72 8.40 -8.30
C SER A 558 11.63 7.94 -9.26
N SER A 559 10.53 8.67 -9.31
CA SER A 559 9.47 8.52 -10.32
C SER A 559 9.65 9.48 -11.52
N THR A 560 10.63 10.42 -11.45
CA THR A 560 10.89 11.43 -12.47
C THR A 560 12.16 11.18 -13.28
N ARG A 561 13.10 10.38 -12.77
CA ARG A 561 14.38 10.06 -13.42
C ARG A 561 14.35 8.66 -14.04
N LEU A 562 13.49 8.44 -15.01
CA LEU A 562 13.22 7.11 -15.57
C LEU A 562 14.19 6.69 -16.68
N SER A 563 14.99 7.64 -17.22
CA SER A 563 15.91 7.42 -18.33
C SER A 563 17.35 7.08 -17.92
N ASP A 564 17.67 7.14 -16.62
CA ASP A 564 19.01 6.82 -16.13
C ASP A 564 19.30 5.32 -16.38
N ALA A 565 20.42 5.02 -17.01
CA ALA A 565 20.81 3.63 -17.30
C ALA A 565 21.32 2.92 -16.02
N ALA A 566 21.16 1.60 -15.95
CA ALA A 566 21.73 0.79 -14.88
C ALA A 566 23.25 1.02 -14.77
N GLY A 567 23.75 1.28 -13.55
CA GLY A 567 25.16 1.60 -13.29
C GLY A 567 25.53 3.08 -13.49
N ALA A 568 24.63 3.93 -13.98
CA ALA A 568 24.87 5.36 -14.12
C ALA A 568 25.05 6.03 -12.74
N ILE A 569 26.07 6.89 -12.62
CA ILE A 569 26.31 7.69 -11.40
C ILE A 569 25.61 9.03 -11.58
N VAL A 570 24.82 9.40 -10.60
CA VAL A 570 24.03 10.63 -10.59
C VAL A 570 24.23 11.36 -9.26
N ASN A 571 24.05 12.68 -9.25
CA ASN A 571 24.00 13.44 -7.99
C ASN A 571 22.63 13.22 -7.33
N ILE A 572 22.65 13.07 -5.99
CA ILE A 572 21.43 12.95 -5.20
C ILE A 572 20.73 14.32 -5.21
N ASP A 573 19.50 14.33 -5.67
CA ASP A 573 18.64 15.51 -5.76
C ASP A 573 17.37 15.24 -4.94
N ALA A 574 17.22 15.94 -3.83
CA ALA A 574 16.09 15.77 -2.89
C ALA A 574 14.72 16.14 -3.50
N GLU A 575 14.68 16.91 -4.60
CA GLU A 575 13.45 17.23 -5.31
C GLU A 575 12.98 16.08 -6.22
N GLN A 576 13.92 15.26 -6.71
CA GLN A 576 13.66 14.19 -7.67
C GLN A 576 13.82 12.79 -7.06
N MET A 577 14.55 12.66 -5.95
CA MET A 577 14.89 11.38 -5.35
C MET A 577 14.44 11.35 -3.89
N ARG A 578 13.61 10.37 -3.54
CA ARG A 578 13.19 10.16 -2.16
C ARG A 578 13.98 9.04 -1.51
N PRO A 579 14.39 9.20 -0.24
CA PRO A 579 15.03 8.12 0.50
C PRO A 579 14.03 6.97 0.73
N LEU A 580 14.53 5.74 0.61
CA LEU A 580 13.87 4.53 1.07
C LEU A 580 14.43 4.09 2.42
N PRO A 581 13.73 3.23 3.17
CA PRO A 581 14.32 2.57 4.33
C PRO A 581 15.65 1.93 3.93
N PRO A 582 16.72 2.14 4.70
CA PRO A 582 18.02 1.58 4.37
C PRO A 582 18.01 0.06 4.49
N ILE A 583 18.81 -0.61 3.67
CA ILE A 583 19.11 -2.02 3.87
C ILE A 583 20.24 -2.13 4.87
N ARG A 584 20.01 -2.84 5.97
CA ARG A 584 21.00 -3.09 7.00
C ARG A 584 21.26 -4.58 7.11
N THR A 585 22.51 -5.00 7.06
CA THR A 585 22.86 -6.41 7.12
C THR A 585 24.27 -6.60 7.72
N ALA A 586 24.51 -7.77 8.32
CA ALA A 586 25.83 -8.20 8.74
C ALA A 586 26.26 -9.38 7.86
N LEU A 587 27.29 -9.19 7.07
CA LEU A 587 27.77 -10.19 6.12
C LEU A 587 28.72 -11.17 6.84
N LYS A 588 28.38 -12.46 6.87
CA LYS A 588 29.15 -13.48 7.58
C LYS A 588 30.44 -13.86 6.83
N ALA A 589 31.56 -13.88 7.54
CA ALA A 589 32.85 -14.44 7.06
C ALA A 589 32.88 -15.96 7.21
N LYS A 590 33.62 -16.65 6.34
CA LYS A 590 33.85 -18.13 6.45
C LYS A 590 34.75 -18.52 7.62
N SER A 591 35.67 -17.63 8.01
CA SER A 591 36.61 -17.90 9.11
C SER A 591 37.05 -16.60 9.79
N ARG A 592 37.53 -16.71 11.04
CA ARG A 592 38.06 -15.60 11.85
C ARG A 592 39.27 -14.87 11.25
N ASN A 593 39.97 -15.51 10.28
CA ASN A 593 41.18 -14.98 9.63
C ASN A 593 40.89 -14.45 8.22
N GLU A 594 39.65 -14.35 7.81
CA GLU A 594 39.28 -13.85 6.50
C GLU A 594 39.50 -12.33 6.42
N LYS A 595 39.94 -11.87 5.25
CA LYS A 595 40.07 -10.43 4.98
C LYS A 595 38.73 -9.74 5.22
N ARG A 596 38.74 -8.62 5.95
CA ARG A 596 37.52 -7.86 6.24
C ARG A 596 36.91 -7.24 4.98
N ASP A 597 37.74 -6.82 4.01
CA ASP A 597 37.26 -6.23 2.77
C ASP A 597 37.30 -7.25 1.63
N VAL A 598 36.16 -7.47 1.02
CA VAL A 598 36.03 -8.37 -0.13
C VAL A 598 35.47 -7.65 -1.33
N PRO A 599 36.00 -7.91 -2.55
CA PRO A 599 35.46 -7.33 -3.75
C PRO A 599 34.13 -8.03 -4.11
N VAL A 600 33.07 -7.25 -4.33
CA VAL A 600 31.74 -7.72 -4.68
C VAL A 600 31.17 -6.98 -5.87
N LYS A 601 30.33 -7.64 -6.63
CA LYS A 601 29.40 -7.04 -7.59
C LYS A 601 27.99 -7.06 -7.04
N LEU A 602 27.24 -5.98 -7.29
CA LEU A 602 25.84 -5.92 -6.96
C LEU A 602 25.01 -6.55 -8.07
N ARG A 603 24.10 -7.41 -7.68
CA ARG A 603 23.09 -8.00 -8.54
C ARG A 603 21.71 -7.60 -8.02
N VAL A 604 20.89 -7.07 -8.91
CA VAL A 604 19.56 -6.57 -8.59
C VAL A 604 18.55 -7.37 -9.38
N GLY A 605 17.64 -8.02 -8.70
CA GLY A 605 16.47 -8.67 -9.28
C GLY A 605 15.25 -7.80 -9.08
N LEU A 606 14.47 -7.60 -10.11
CA LEU A 606 13.13 -7.08 -9.97
C LEU A 606 12.17 -8.25 -9.88
N THR A 607 11.56 -8.43 -8.72
CA THR A 607 10.59 -9.50 -8.53
C THR A 607 9.32 -9.23 -9.33
N GLU A 608 8.53 -10.26 -9.59
CA GLU A 608 7.23 -10.10 -10.25
C GLU A 608 6.21 -9.32 -9.42
N ILE A 609 6.45 -9.18 -8.12
CA ILE A 609 5.63 -8.35 -7.22
C ILE A 609 6.11 -6.89 -7.17
N GLY A 610 7.11 -6.52 -8.02
CA GLY A 610 7.64 -5.17 -8.09
C GLY A 610 8.53 -4.77 -6.93
N THR A 611 9.04 -5.72 -6.13
CA THR A 611 10.05 -5.48 -5.10
C THR A 611 11.45 -5.71 -5.65
N ILE A 612 12.44 -5.04 -5.05
CA ILE A 612 13.84 -5.21 -5.43
C ILE A 612 14.45 -6.32 -4.60
N GLU A 613 15.05 -7.30 -5.25
CA GLU A 613 15.98 -8.23 -4.63
C GLU A 613 17.41 -7.79 -4.88
N LEU A 614 18.08 -7.29 -3.86
CA LEU A 614 19.48 -6.91 -3.94
C LEU A 614 20.37 -8.00 -3.37
N SER A 615 21.44 -8.34 -4.07
CA SER A 615 22.44 -9.31 -3.58
C SER A 615 23.85 -8.86 -3.94
N CYS A 616 24.79 -9.17 -3.04
CA CYS A 616 26.22 -8.97 -3.26
C CYS A 616 26.83 -10.32 -3.67
N HIS A 617 27.52 -10.35 -4.80
CA HIS A 617 28.23 -11.52 -5.29
C HIS A 617 29.73 -11.26 -5.21
N GLN A 618 30.46 -12.11 -4.50
CA GLN A 618 31.93 -11.94 -4.42
C GLN A 618 32.57 -12.23 -5.77
N VAL A 619 33.55 -11.40 -6.16
CA VAL A 619 34.35 -11.61 -7.36
C VAL A 619 35.26 -12.80 -7.12
N ASP A 620 35.32 -13.75 -8.06
CA ASP A 620 36.15 -14.96 -8.01
C ASP A 620 35.81 -15.98 -6.89
N ASP A 621 34.69 -15.86 -6.21
CA ASP A 621 34.21 -16.82 -5.21
C ASP A 621 32.68 -17.04 -5.40
N PRO A 622 32.11 -18.23 -5.27
CA PRO A 622 30.69 -18.48 -5.48
C PRO A 622 29.79 -17.91 -4.36
N ARG A 623 30.35 -17.20 -3.38
CA ARG A 623 29.56 -16.60 -2.28
C ARG A 623 28.69 -15.45 -2.76
N SER A 624 27.49 -15.46 -2.22
CA SER A 624 26.55 -14.36 -2.38
C SER A 624 25.85 -14.09 -1.05
N TRP A 625 25.49 -12.83 -0.85
CA TRP A 625 24.73 -12.38 0.31
C TRP A 625 23.48 -11.67 -0.21
N LYS A 626 22.31 -12.16 0.20
CA LYS A 626 21.03 -11.49 -0.08
C LYS A 626 20.87 -10.33 0.90
N LEU A 627 20.58 -9.16 0.38
CA LEU A 627 20.32 -7.97 1.14
C LEU A 627 18.80 -7.79 1.25
N GLN A 628 18.27 -7.64 2.46
CA GLN A 628 16.84 -7.48 2.69
C GLN A 628 16.57 -6.11 3.29
N PHE A 629 15.45 -5.51 2.96
CA PHE A 629 15.00 -4.29 3.61
C PHE A 629 14.74 -4.56 5.08
N ASP A 630 15.22 -3.67 5.95
CA ASP A 630 14.90 -3.76 7.35
C ASP A 630 13.50 -3.17 7.60
N VAL A 631 12.54 -4.05 7.73
CA VAL A 631 11.14 -3.71 8.01
C VAL A 631 11.00 -3.02 9.37
N ARG A 632 11.94 -3.25 10.30
CA ARG A 632 11.90 -2.71 11.67
C ARG A 632 12.57 -1.33 11.79
N SER A 633 13.55 -1.03 10.94
CA SER A 633 14.30 0.24 11.02
C SER A 633 13.55 1.43 10.44
N ALA A 634 12.42 1.22 9.76
CA ALA A 634 11.55 2.30 9.31
C ALA A 634 10.97 3.16 10.47
N THR A 635 11.28 2.80 11.73
CA THR A 635 10.75 3.45 12.94
C THR A 635 11.66 4.46 13.60
N GLN A 636 12.92 4.55 13.20
CA GLN A 636 13.84 5.58 13.73
C GLN A 636 14.05 6.69 12.70
N THR A 637 13.01 7.46 12.44
CA THR A 637 13.15 8.78 11.82
C THR A 637 13.40 9.87 12.87
N ASP A 638 14.53 9.82 13.53
CA ASP A 638 15.24 11.03 13.93
C ASP A 638 16.26 11.36 12.84
N VAL A 639 15.78 11.74 11.66
CA VAL A 639 16.61 12.26 10.54
C VAL A 639 16.98 13.72 10.76
N THR A 640 16.62 14.32 11.89
CA THR A 640 17.12 15.64 12.27
C THR A 640 17.98 15.51 13.52
N SER A 641 19.30 15.60 13.29
CA SER A 641 20.34 15.75 14.29
C SER A 641 21.09 14.49 14.73
N HIS A 642 21.89 13.89 13.85
CA HIS A 642 23.17 13.34 14.31
C HIS A 642 24.24 13.65 13.26
N GLU A 643 24.74 14.88 13.30
CA GLU A 643 26.14 15.16 13.05
C GLU A 643 26.91 14.61 14.28
N GLY A 644 27.09 13.31 14.33
CA GLY A 644 27.86 12.62 15.35
C GLY A 644 28.53 11.42 14.71
N THR A 645 29.83 11.36 14.76
CA THR A 645 30.72 10.25 14.40
C THR A 645 30.04 8.90 14.66
N GLY A 646 29.81 8.12 13.59
CA GLY A 646 29.04 6.91 13.54
C GLY A 646 29.24 5.92 14.68
N GLU A 647 28.24 5.82 15.53
CA GLU A 647 27.99 4.61 16.27
C GLU A 647 27.22 3.68 15.33
N THR A 648 27.88 2.63 14.88
CA THR A 648 27.29 1.51 14.16
C THR A 648 26.33 0.78 15.09
N GLU A 649 25.05 1.12 15.07
CA GLU A 649 24.01 0.29 15.68
C GLU A 649 23.93 -1.00 14.87
N GLY A 650 24.44 -2.07 15.47
CA GLY A 650 24.54 -3.38 14.81
C GLY A 650 23.20 -4.07 14.75
N PHE A 651 22.87 -4.54 13.58
CA PHE A 651 21.72 -5.41 13.31
C PHE A 651 22.15 -6.88 13.40
N ILE A 652 21.26 -7.71 13.90
CA ILE A 652 21.43 -9.16 13.98
C ILE A 652 20.38 -9.76 13.03
N ASP A 653 20.78 -10.75 12.20
CA ASP A 653 19.83 -11.50 11.38
C ASP A 653 18.86 -12.31 12.26
N GLU A 654 17.70 -12.65 11.70
CA GLU A 654 16.62 -13.32 12.43
C GLU A 654 17.05 -14.67 13.03
N GLU A 655 17.92 -15.41 12.35
CA GLU A 655 18.43 -16.71 12.83
C GLU A 655 19.33 -16.51 14.05
N THR A 656 20.22 -15.52 14.00
CA THR A 656 21.08 -15.13 15.12
C THR A 656 20.26 -14.55 16.29
N TRP A 657 19.21 -13.78 16.01
CA TRP A 657 18.27 -13.28 17.02
C TRP A 657 17.57 -14.42 17.75
N GLN A 658 16.98 -15.38 17.00
CA GLN A 658 16.32 -16.54 17.57
C GLN A 658 17.28 -17.41 18.40
N ALA A 659 18.53 -17.55 17.96
CA ALA A 659 19.56 -18.25 18.73
C ALA A 659 19.90 -17.53 20.04
N CYS A 660 19.93 -16.19 20.05
CA CYS A 660 20.11 -15.40 21.26
C CYS A 660 18.90 -15.51 22.20
N GLU A 661 17.68 -15.45 21.66
CA GLU A 661 16.45 -15.60 22.42
C GLU A 661 16.36 -16.99 23.07
N ALA A 662 16.69 -18.05 22.32
CA ALA A 662 16.76 -19.41 22.84
C ALA A 662 17.81 -19.55 23.94
N ALA A 663 18.98 -18.90 23.79
CA ALA A 663 20.03 -18.92 24.82
C ALA A 663 19.56 -18.26 26.12
N ILE A 664 18.76 -17.18 26.03
CA ILE A 664 18.17 -16.50 27.20
C ILE A 664 17.06 -17.36 27.82
N ALA A 665 16.16 -17.91 27.00
CA ALA A 665 15.07 -18.77 27.46
C ALA A 665 15.61 -20.01 28.23
N ASN A 666 16.66 -20.65 27.72
CA ASN A 666 17.31 -21.77 28.35
C ASN A 666 17.87 -21.49 29.77
N VAL A 667 18.05 -20.21 30.10
CA VAL A 667 18.57 -19.79 31.43
C VAL A 667 17.46 -19.26 32.34
N PHE A 668 16.42 -18.59 31.79
CA PHE A 668 15.45 -17.83 32.59
C PHE A 668 14.00 -18.36 32.54
N ASP A 669 13.69 -19.30 31.67
CA ASP A 669 12.35 -19.91 31.67
C ASP A 669 12.11 -20.82 32.86
N ALA A 670 10.84 -21.09 33.14
CA ALA A 670 10.44 -21.91 34.30
C ALA A 670 11.06 -23.32 34.32
N ASP A 671 11.39 -23.85 33.14
CA ASP A 671 12.03 -25.18 32.95
C ASP A 671 13.52 -25.07 32.59
N ALA A 672 14.16 -23.95 32.94
CA ALA A 672 15.55 -23.67 32.58
C ALA A 672 16.55 -24.72 33.11
N ASN A 673 17.37 -25.22 32.20
CA ASN A 673 18.38 -26.26 32.54
C ASN A 673 19.80 -25.67 32.68
N GLU A 674 20.03 -24.42 32.30
CA GLU A 674 21.36 -23.81 32.31
C GLU A 674 21.53 -22.76 33.41
N LYS A 675 22.78 -22.53 33.81
CA LYS A 675 23.10 -21.56 34.87
C LYS A 675 23.28 -20.14 34.27
N PRO A 676 22.89 -19.06 34.96
CA PRO A 676 23.06 -17.68 34.46
C PRO A 676 24.48 -17.31 33.98
N LYS A 677 25.50 -17.97 34.51
CA LYS A 677 26.91 -17.74 34.13
C LYS A 677 27.25 -18.23 32.71
N THR A 678 26.44 -19.05 32.08
CA THR A 678 26.69 -19.58 30.73
C THR A 678 26.14 -18.64 29.61
N ILE A 679 25.25 -17.73 29.97
CA ILE A 679 24.51 -16.91 29.01
C ILE A 679 25.42 -16.04 28.14
N VAL A 680 26.43 -15.38 28.72
CA VAL A 680 27.37 -14.53 27.97
C VAL A 680 28.13 -15.35 26.92
N ASN A 681 28.52 -16.57 27.25
CA ASN A 681 29.19 -17.47 26.32
C ASN A 681 28.22 -17.97 25.22
N ALA A 682 26.99 -18.29 25.59
CA ALA A 682 25.97 -18.74 24.64
C ALA A 682 25.63 -17.63 23.64
N ILE A 683 25.42 -16.39 24.09
CA ILE A 683 25.18 -15.22 23.21
C ILE A 683 26.44 -14.91 22.37
N THR A 684 27.65 -14.95 22.96
CA THR A 684 28.90 -14.78 22.22
C THR A 684 29.04 -15.81 21.10
N THR A 685 28.60 -17.03 21.33
CA THR A 685 28.61 -18.07 20.30
C THR A 685 27.54 -17.86 19.24
N ALA A 686 26.36 -17.43 19.63
CA ALA A 686 25.26 -17.13 18.68
C ALA A 686 25.57 -15.94 17.77
N VAL A 687 26.11 -14.87 18.35
CA VAL A 687 26.47 -13.62 17.62
C VAL A 687 27.83 -13.74 16.92
N GLU A 688 28.65 -14.73 17.28
CA GLU A 688 30.03 -14.92 16.80
C GLU A 688 30.99 -13.72 17.03
N LEU A 689 30.63 -12.83 17.97
CA LEU A 689 31.38 -11.64 18.33
C LEU A 689 31.73 -11.63 19.81
N PRO A 690 32.92 -11.14 20.22
CA PRO A 690 33.25 -10.96 21.64
C PRO A 690 32.33 -9.90 22.27
N LYS A 691 32.09 -10.01 23.58
CA LYS A 691 31.12 -9.16 24.31
C LYS A 691 31.28 -7.65 24.04
N GLN A 692 32.52 -7.17 23.86
CA GLN A 692 32.82 -5.77 23.60
C GLN A 692 32.42 -5.28 22.21
N GLU A 693 32.16 -6.22 21.29
CA GLU A 693 31.78 -5.95 19.91
C GLU A 693 30.31 -6.34 19.62
N TRP A 694 29.51 -6.62 20.67
CA TRP A 694 28.12 -6.94 20.49
C TRP A 694 27.33 -5.72 20.01
N PRO A 695 26.37 -5.91 19.09
CA PRO A 695 25.46 -4.85 18.67
C PRO A 695 24.77 -4.18 19.86
N CYS A 696 24.62 -2.86 19.83
CA CYS A 696 24.05 -2.08 20.95
C CYS A 696 22.64 -2.52 21.32
N LEU A 697 21.85 -3.06 20.39
CA LEU A 697 20.54 -3.64 20.64
C LEU A 697 20.54 -4.82 21.64
N LEU A 698 21.69 -5.48 21.81
CA LEU A 698 21.82 -6.52 22.86
C LEU A 698 22.01 -5.94 24.25
N TYR A 699 22.45 -4.68 24.38
CA TYR A 699 22.68 -4.04 25.67
C TYR A 699 21.58 -3.06 26.07
N THR A 700 21.06 -2.30 25.11
CA THR A 700 20.13 -1.21 25.38
C THR A 700 18.96 -1.25 24.42
N SER A 701 17.77 -1.11 24.95
CA SER A 701 16.56 -0.89 24.18
C SER A 701 15.81 0.30 24.76
N PRO A 702 15.24 1.17 23.94
CA PRO A 702 14.39 2.26 24.39
C PRO A 702 13.10 1.77 25.09
N SER A 703 12.74 0.48 24.92
CA SER A 703 11.63 -0.15 25.61
C SER A 703 12.10 -1.40 26.37
N PRO A 704 11.64 -1.65 27.62
CA PRO A 704 11.94 -2.90 28.36
C PRO A 704 11.51 -4.19 27.65
N ARG A 705 10.77 -4.08 26.53
CA ARG A 705 10.30 -5.22 25.74
C ARG A 705 11.19 -5.56 24.54
N ASP A 706 12.05 -4.62 24.12
CA ASP A 706 12.72 -4.70 22.83
C ASP A 706 14.20 -5.10 22.91
N GLY A 707 14.79 -5.20 24.10
CA GLY A 707 16.18 -5.63 24.31
C GLY A 707 16.28 -6.95 25.03
N LEU A 708 17.01 -7.92 24.45
CA LEU A 708 17.22 -9.24 25.05
C LEU A 708 17.83 -9.13 26.46
N LEU A 709 18.85 -8.29 26.62
CA LEU A 709 19.58 -8.13 27.90
C LEU A 709 18.89 -7.20 28.89
N SER A 710 17.95 -6.33 28.45
CA SER A 710 17.18 -5.48 29.34
C SER A 710 16.20 -6.27 30.23
N ARG A 711 15.92 -7.52 29.89
CA ARG A 711 15.11 -8.46 30.68
C ARG A 711 15.91 -9.25 31.70
N MET A 712 17.23 -9.09 31.72
CA MET A 712 18.09 -9.79 32.69
C MET A 712 18.05 -9.11 34.06
N PRO A 713 18.04 -9.88 35.17
CA PRO A 713 18.26 -9.32 36.50
C PRO A 713 19.62 -8.62 36.60
N SER A 714 19.70 -7.51 37.32
CA SER A 714 20.92 -6.74 37.51
C SER A 714 22.12 -7.49 38.12
N SER A 715 21.91 -8.74 38.48
CA SER A 715 22.93 -9.65 39.06
C SER A 715 23.52 -10.66 38.06
N ALA A 716 23.17 -10.61 36.77
CA ALA A 716 23.69 -11.54 35.75
C ALA A 716 24.82 -10.93 34.92
#